data_23533282fb86390eeb17174662ad173b
#
_entry.id   23533282fb86390eeb17174662ad173b
#
_cell.length_a   1.000
_cell.length_b   1.000
_cell.length_c   1.000
_cell.angle_alpha   90.00
_cell.angle_beta   90.00
_cell.angle_gamma   90.00
#
_symmetry.space_group_name_H-M   'P 1'
#
loop_
_entity.id
_entity.type
_entity.pdbx_description
1 polymer ?
#
loop_
_entity_poly.entity_id
_entity_poly.type
_entity_poly.pdbx_seq_one_letter_code
_entity_poly.pdbx_strand_id
1 'polypeptide(L)'
;MRSFNSFRQESCSDATSSSGRIRTKSKSLSVVSLFISGVLLAPVSMAADEAKPATDATKSANQALMKELPFDDKTGFELAHKGFIAPLPQEQIKGEQGNLVWDPAKYGFIKEDQAAPDTVNPSLWRQSQLINISGLFQVTDGIYQVRNQDLSNMTIVEGKEGITIFDPLISTETAKVALDLYFQHRPKKPVVAVIYTHSHVDHYGGVRGVVDEADVKSGKVKIYAPVGFMEAAVAENVMAGTAMSRRASYMYGNLLPPSATGQVGAGLGTTTSAGTVTLIPPTDIITKTGETKVIDGLTYEFMYAPGSEAPSEMLFYIKEKKAINTAEDSTHTLHNTYSLRGAKIRDPLAWSKYLNEAIHMWGDDADVMFAMHHWPVWGKGEIVKHLKSQRDLYRFINDETLRMANQGKTMVEIAEDFKLPDALNTYFSNRGYYGSINHNVKATYVLYLGWFIGNPATLHTLPPVDAAKRYVDMMGGTDALLKKAKEYYDKGEYRWVAEVVNHAVFADPSNQAAKNMQADALEQLGYQAESGPWRNFYLTGAKELREGVNKLPVPDTASPDTVKAMSLELFFDYLAMRLDSEKADGKKIVLNFDFTDQKEKYLLEMENGVLNHTLGAEDKEANASVSLARTTLDALMLKQVTLEDALEKGDIKITGDQEKLTELLSYLDNFDFWFNIVTP
;
A
#
# COMPACT_ATOMS: atom_id res chain seq x y z
N MET A 1 42.98 20.18 14.79
CA MET A 1 43.97 21.17 14.29
C MET A 1 43.31 22.02 13.23
N ARG A 2 43.15 23.35 13.56
CA ARG A 2 42.86 24.50 12.68
C ARG A 2 41.55 24.44 11.87
N SER A 3 40.47 25.10 12.19
CA SER A 3 40.12 26.55 12.29
C SER A 3 40.15 27.27 10.94
N PHE A 4 38.98 27.77 10.57
CA PHE A 4 38.74 29.06 9.88
C PHE A 4 37.21 29.30 9.96
N ASN A 5 36.67 30.15 10.83
CA ASN A 5 36.43 31.60 10.76
C ASN A 5 35.59 31.99 9.53
N SER A 6 34.38 32.35 9.76
CA SER A 6 33.69 33.60 10.19
C SER A 6 33.67 34.70 9.12
N PHE A 7 32.50 35.08 8.67
CA PHE A 7 32.22 36.44 8.25
C PHE A 7 30.93 36.96 8.91
N ARG A 8 31.08 38.06 9.61
CA ARG A 8 30.08 38.88 10.29
C ARG A 8 29.36 39.77 9.27
N GLN A 9 28.06 39.95 9.44
CA GLN A 9 27.31 41.12 9.89
C GLN A 9 27.67 42.48 9.29
N GLU A 10 26.68 43.14 8.75
CA GLU A 10 26.41 44.53 9.10
C GLU A 10 24.93 44.89 9.08
N SER A 11 24.54 45.59 10.12
CA SER A 11 23.24 46.09 10.54
C SER A 11 23.02 47.52 10.08
N CYS A 12 21.76 47.96 10.01
CA CYS A 12 21.27 49.30 10.37
C CYS A 12 19.74 49.23 10.49
N SER A 13 19.12 49.31 11.69
CA SER A 13 18.72 50.46 12.56
C SER A 13 17.95 51.53 11.79
N ASP A 14 16.84 51.94 12.14
CA ASP A 14 16.00 52.49 13.19
C ASP A 14 14.78 53.16 12.51
N ALA A 15 13.61 53.27 13.00
CA ALA A 15 13.14 54.05 14.11
C ALA A 15 11.60 54.02 14.24
N THR A 16 11.18 53.82 15.45
CA THR A 16 10.15 54.54 16.26
C THR A 16 8.74 54.80 15.74
N SER A 17 7.78 54.21 16.38
CA SER A 17 6.82 54.66 17.42
C SER A 17 5.58 55.42 16.95
N SER A 18 4.40 54.97 17.29
CA SER A 18 3.58 55.56 18.37
C SER A 18 2.17 54.92 18.45
N SER A 19 1.75 54.80 19.66
CA SER A 19 0.50 54.34 20.23
C SER A 19 -0.75 55.13 19.83
N GLY A 20 -1.89 54.44 19.85
CA GLY A 20 -3.20 55.08 19.84
C GLY A 20 -4.35 54.10 20.00
N ARG A 21 -4.70 53.76 21.24
CA ARG A 21 -6.02 53.22 21.60
C ARG A 21 -7.09 54.29 21.42
N ILE A 22 -8.27 53.93 20.83
CA ILE A 22 -9.58 54.44 21.29
C ILE A 22 -10.68 53.45 20.95
N ARG A 23 -11.62 53.38 21.87
CA ARG A 23 -12.75 52.43 22.02
C ARG A 23 -13.99 52.85 21.22
N THR A 24 -14.74 51.82 20.83
CA THR A 24 -16.22 51.67 20.82
C THR A 24 -17.11 52.69 20.12
N LYS A 25 -17.99 52.23 19.22
CA LYS A 25 -19.45 52.11 19.42
C LYS A 25 -20.17 51.63 18.18
N SER A 26 -21.08 50.69 18.38
CA SER A 26 -22.11 50.25 17.44
C SER A 26 -23.06 51.36 17.02
N LYS A 27 -23.51 51.36 15.78
CA LYS A 27 -24.91 51.67 15.39
C LYS A 27 -25.21 51.17 14.00
N SER A 28 -26.38 50.57 13.92
CA SER A 28 -27.09 50.11 12.73
C SER A 28 -27.57 51.27 11.84
N LEU A 29 -27.73 51.00 10.58
CA LEU A 29 -28.85 51.27 9.65
C LEU A 29 -28.41 51.74 8.28
N SER A 30 -28.96 51.07 7.35
CA SER A 30 -29.73 51.47 6.15
C SER A 30 -29.05 51.26 4.79
N VAL A 31 -29.73 50.44 4.07
CA VAL A 31 -29.78 50.16 2.65
C VAL A 31 -29.69 51.40 1.78
N VAL A 32 -28.74 51.41 0.82
CA VAL A 32 -28.88 52.11 -0.45
C VAL A 32 -28.33 51.18 -1.55
N SER A 33 -29.23 50.71 -2.37
CA SER A 33 -28.90 49.97 -3.62
C SER A 33 -28.29 50.90 -4.63
N LEU A 34 -27.03 50.62 -5.01
CA LEU A 34 -26.45 51.20 -6.22
C LEU A 34 -26.18 50.02 -7.20
N PHE A 35 -26.94 49.96 -8.30
CA PHE A 35 -26.65 49.10 -9.42
C PHE A 35 -25.35 49.56 -10.10
N ILE A 36 -24.29 48.75 -9.87
CA ILE A 36 -23.09 48.80 -10.70
C ILE A 36 -23.16 47.55 -11.58
N SER A 37 -23.34 47.72 -12.86
CA SER A 37 -23.21 46.68 -13.89
C SER A 37 -21.76 46.17 -13.87
N GLY A 38 -21.48 45.17 -13.01
CA GLY A 38 -20.26 44.39 -13.05
C GLY A 38 -20.35 43.43 -14.21
N VAL A 39 -19.49 43.61 -15.19
CA VAL A 39 -19.17 42.57 -16.18
C VAL A 39 -18.64 41.38 -15.39
N LEU A 40 -19.46 40.34 -15.25
CA LEU A 40 -19.05 39.03 -14.78
C LEU A 40 -18.08 38.47 -15.82
N LEU A 41 -16.79 38.69 -15.61
CA LEU A 41 -15.77 37.79 -16.13
C LEU A 41 -16.03 36.43 -15.49
N ALA A 42 -16.76 35.57 -16.19
CA ALA A 42 -16.79 34.15 -15.88
C ALA A 42 -15.33 33.66 -15.80
N PRO A 43 -14.91 32.94 -14.78
CA PRO A 43 -13.63 32.25 -14.84
C PRO A 43 -13.71 31.38 -16.10
N VAL A 44 -12.79 31.57 -17.03
CA VAL A 44 -12.54 30.59 -18.08
C VAL A 44 -12.06 29.36 -17.32
N SER A 45 -12.97 28.43 -17.10
CA SER A 45 -12.61 27.08 -16.76
C SER A 45 -11.77 26.58 -17.94
N MET A 46 -10.46 26.63 -17.82
CA MET A 46 -9.61 25.86 -18.71
C MET A 46 -10.07 24.42 -18.53
N ALA A 47 -10.73 23.88 -19.56
CA ALA A 47 -11.07 22.46 -19.57
C ALA A 47 -9.78 21.70 -19.26
N ALA A 48 -9.81 20.82 -18.28
CA ALA A 48 -8.69 19.95 -17.99
C ALA A 48 -8.33 19.24 -19.30
N ASP A 49 -7.05 19.26 -19.67
CA ASP A 49 -6.60 18.63 -20.93
C ASP A 49 -6.94 17.13 -20.84
N GLU A 50 -7.75 16.62 -21.76
CA GLU A 50 -8.21 15.23 -21.74
C GLU A 50 -7.04 14.28 -22.01
N ALA A 51 -7.17 13.04 -21.49
CA ALA A 51 -6.21 11.97 -21.72
C ALA A 51 -5.94 11.78 -23.22
N LYS A 52 -4.66 11.75 -23.60
CA LYS A 52 -4.28 11.59 -25.02
C LYS A 52 -4.51 10.16 -25.50
N PRO A 53 -4.81 9.96 -26.79
CA PRO A 53 -4.87 8.62 -27.37
C PRO A 53 -3.48 7.98 -27.38
N ALA A 54 -3.44 6.65 -27.51
CA ALA A 54 -2.19 5.93 -27.76
C ALA A 54 -1.57 6.39 -29.08
N THR A 55 -0.29 6.75 -29.03
CA THR A 55 0.48 7.10 -30.24
C THR A 55 0.81 5.85 -31.06
N ASP A 56 1.27 6.02 -32.29
CA ASP A 56 1.68 4.88 -33.13
C ASP A 56 2.88 4.12 -32.53
N ALA A 57 3.77 4.80 -31.82
CA ALA A 57 4.86 4.15 -31.10
C ALA A 57 4.33 3.24 -29.96
N THR A 58 3.36 3.72 -29.18
CA THR A 58 2.70 2.92 -28.13
C THR A 58 1.95 1.72 -28.72
N LYS A 59 1.17 1.93 -29.79
CA LYS A 59 0.48 0.85 -30.48
C LYS A 59 1.46 -0.21 -30.98
N SER A 60 2.56 0.23 -31.61
CA SER A 60 3.60 -0.68 -32.12
C SER A 60 4.26 -1.49 -31.02
N ALA A 61 4.56 -0.88 -29.87
CA ALA A 61 5.11 -1.58 -28.71
C ALA A 61 4.15 -2.66 -28.17
N ASN A 62 2.87 -2.30 -27.99
CA ASN A 62 1.84 -3.25 -27.53
C ASN A 62 1.61 -4.39 -28.56
N GLN A 63 1.63 -4.09 -29.85
CA GLN A 63 1.51 -5.11 -30.92
C GLN A 63 2.73 -6.03 -31.01
N ALA A 64 3.93 -5.55 -30.70
CA ALA A 64 5.13 -6.40 -30.67
C ALA A 64 4.98 -7.49 -29.61
N LEU A 65 4.49 -7.16 -28.42
CA LEU A 65 4.26 -8.11 -27.33
C LEU A 65 3.27 -9.23 -27.69
N MET A 66 2.28 -8.93 -28.56
CA MET A 66 1.34 -9.95 -29.06
C MET A 66 2.00 -11.08 -29.84
N LYS A 67 3.22 -10.86 -30.35
CA LYS A 67 3.99 -11.88 -31.10
C LYS A 67 4.95 -12.66 -30.19
N GLU A 68 5.25 -12.14 -29.02
CA GLU A 68 6.22 -12.72 -28.08
C GLU A 68 5.59 -13.69 -27.08
N LEU A 69 4.31 -13.48 -26.75
CA LEU A 69 3.60 -14.29 -25.76
C LEU A 69 2.54 -15.20 -26.39
N PRO A 70 2.26 -16.36 -25.77
CA PRO A 70 1.33 -17.35 -26.32
C PRO A 70 -0.14 -16.99 -26.04
N PHE A 71 -0.67 -15.88 -26.62
CA PHE A 71 -2.04 -15.42 -26.36
C PHE A 71 -3.15 -16.41 -26.78
N ASP A 72 -2.80 -17.40 -27.60
CA ASP A 72 -3.71 -18.49 -27.95
C ASP A 72 -3.91 -19.50 -26.81
N ASP A 73 -3.04 -19.49 -25.78
CA ASP A 73 -3.21 -20.30 -24.57
C ASP A 73 -4.38 -19.78 -23.73
N LYS A 74 -5.46 -20.58 -23.69
CA LYS A 74 -6.68 -20.30 -22.91
C LYS A 74 -6.75 -21.03 -21.58
N THR A 75 -5.72 -21.80 -21.21
CA THR A 75 -5.68 -22.56 -19.94
C THR A 75 -6.00 -21.69 -18.72
N GLY A 76 -5.48 -20.45 -18.68
CA GLY A 76 -5.79 -19.51 -17.59
C GLY A 76 -7.28 -19.22 -17.46
N PHE A 77 -8.00 -19.03 -18.58
CA PHE A 77 -9.45 -18.78 -18.58
C PHE A 77 -10.23 -20.03 -18.15
N GLU A 78 -9.86 -21.21 -18.63
CA GLU A 78 -10.47 -22.48 -18.22
C GLU A 78 -10.33 -22.69 -16.71
N LEU A 79 -9.14 -22.44 -16.14
CA LEU A 79 -8.90 -22.55 -14.71
C LEU A 79 -9.67 -21.48 -13.93
N ALA A 80 -9.73 -20.24 -14.42
CA ALA A 80 -10.45 -19.15 -13.74
C ALA A 80 -11.97 -19.39 -13.67
N HIS A 81 -12.57 -20.03 -14.70
CA HIS A 81 -13.99 -20.41 -14.69
C HIS A 81 -14.29 -21.67 -13.88
N LYS A 82 -13.28 -22.51 -13.63
CA LYS A 82 -13.50 -23.80 -13.00
C LYS A 82 -14.09 -23.66 -11.60
N GLY A 83 -15.17 -24.42 -11.36
CA GLY A 83 -15.88 -24.44 -10.08
C GLY A 83 -16.85 -23.29 -9.86
N PHE A 84 -17.19 -22.49 -10.88
CA PHE A 84 -18.13 -21.37 -10.75
C PHE A 84 -19.49 -21.85 -10.25
N ILE A 85 -20.02 -21.14 -9.23
CA ILE A 85 -21.32 -21.40 -8.61
C ILE A 85 -22.30 -20.24 -8.86
N ALA A 86 -21.88 -19.01 -8.53
CA ALA A 86 -22.74 -17.84 -8.61
C ALA A 86 -21.93 -16.55 -8.85
N PRO A 87 -22.48 -15.55 -9.57
CA PRO A 87 -21.86 -14.24 -9.72
C PRO A 87 -21.88 -13.46 -8.41
N LEU A 88 -21.01 -12.43 -8.32
CA LEU A 88 -21.11 -11.43 -7.25
C LEU A 88 -22.47 -10.69 -7.33
N PRO A 89 -23.03 -10.27 -6.17
CA PRO A 89 -24.13 -9.30 -6.16
C PRO A 89 -23.73 -8.04 -6.93
N GLN A 90 -24.64 -7.54 -7.76
CA GLN A 90 -24.36 -6.38 -8.64
C GLN A 90 -24.66 -5.03 -7.97
N GLU A 91 -25.27 -5.03 -6.79
CA GLU A 91 -25.57 -3.85 -6.00
C GLU A 91 -24.29 -3.23 -5.46
N GLN A 92 -24.27 -1.89 -5.44
CA GLN A 92 -23.20 -1.15 -4.81
C GLN A 92 -23.20 -1.40 -3.29
N ILE A 93 -22.04 -1.71 -2.76
CA ILE A 93 -21.82 -1.81 -1.31
C ILE A 93 -21.53 -0.40 -0.78
N LYS A 94 -22.29 0.00 0.24
CA LYS A 94 -22.15 1.30 0.91
C LYS A 94 -21.81 1.10 2.37
N GLY A 95 -20.97 1.99 2.89
CA GLY A 95 -20.67 2.08 4.32
C GLY A 95 -21.82 2.72 5.12
N GLU A 96 -21.71 2.70 6.44
CA GLU A 96 -22.72 3.25 7.35
C GLU A 96 -23.03 4.75 7.11
N GLN A 97 -22.04 5.50 6.60
CA GLN A 97 -22.19 6.93 6.29
C GLN A 97 -22.72 7.16 4.85
N GLY A 98 -23.07 6.09 4.12
CA GLY A 98 -23.56 6.15 2.75
C GLY A 98 -22.47 6.31 1.68
N ASN A 99 -21.19 6.33 2.06
CA ASN A 99 -20.05 6.34 1.14
C ASN A 99 -20.00 5.04 0.33
N LEU A 100 -19.54 5.14 -0.91
CA LEU A 100 -19.33 3.98 -1.77
C LEU A 100 -18.11 3.18 -1.29
N VAL A 101 -18.32 1.93 -0.91
CA VAL A 101 -17.27 0.98 -0.50
C VAL A 101 -16.77 0.16 -1.68
N TRP A 102 -17.72 -0.43 -2.45
CA TRP A 102 -17.41 -1.28 -3.58
C TRP A 102 -18.52 -1.21 -4.64
N ASP A 103 -18.12 -1.27 -5.90
CA ASP A 103 -19.01 -1.29 -7.04
C ASP A 103 -18.58 -2.37 -8.04
N PRO A 104 -19.22 -3.55 -8.06
CA PRO A 104 -18.86 -4.65 -8.96
C PRO A 104 -19.04 -4.30 -10.44
N ALA A 105 -19.93 -3.36 -10.75
CA ALA A 105 -20.23 -2.97 -12.13
C ALA A 105 -19.17 -2.08 -12.77
N LYS A 106 -18.26 -1.46 -11.98
CA LYS A 106 -17.24 -0.51 -12.48
C LYS A 106 -16.33 -1.09 -13.55
N TYR A 107 -16.06 -2.40 -13.50
CA TYR A 107 -15.15 -3.09 -14.41
C TYR A 107 -15.88 -3.84 -15.53
N GLY A 108 -17.19 -3.65 -15.69
CA GLY A 108 -18.01 -4.28 -16.73
C GLY A 108 -17.61 -3.96 -18.18
N PHE A 109 -16.71 -2.99 -18.39
CA PHE A 109 -16.12 -2.70 -19.70
C PHE A 109 -14.99 -3.69 -20.07
N ILE A 110 -14.43 -4.46 -19.12
CA ILE A 110 -13.41 -5.49 -19.36
C ILE A 110 -14.13 -6.80 -19.62
N LYS A 111 -14.28 -7.13 -20.91
CA LYS A 111 -14.96 -8.38 -21.33
C LYS A 111 -13.94 -9.39 -21.83
N GLU A 112 -14.17 -10.66 -21.54
CA GLU A 112 -13.27 -11.77 -21.81
C GLU A 112 -12.93 -11.94 -23.29
N ASP A 113 -13.89 -11.73 -24.18
CA ASP A 113 -13.75 -11.89 -25.63
C ASP A 113 -13.28 -10.62 -26.36
N GLN A 114 -13.02 -9.55 -25.63
CA GLN A 114 -12.63 -8.28 -26.22
C GLN A 114 -11.12 -8.15 -26.37
N ALA A 115 -10.67 -7.73 -27.56
CA ALA A 115 -9.27 -7.39 -27.80
C ALA A 115 -8.82 -6.24 -26.90
N ALA A 116 -7.53 -6.23 -26.55
CA ALA A 116 -6.95 -5.15 -25.78
C ALA A 116 -7.11 -3.80 -26.49
N PRO A 117 -7.58 -2.76 -25.79
CA PRO A 117 -7.55 -1.39 -26.33
C PRO A 117 -6.10 -0.94 -26.60
N ASP A 118 -5.88 -0.06 -27.57
CA ASP A 118 -4.56 0.50 -27.90
C ASP A 118 -3.88 1.18 -26.69
N THR A 119 -4.68 1.63 -25.71
CA THR A 119 -4.26 2.30 -24.49
C THR A 119 -3.98 1.34 -23.33
N VAL A 120 -3.97 0.02 -23.55
CA VAL A 120 -3.69 -0.98 -22.52
C VAL A 120 -2.71 -2.02 -23.05
N ASN A 121 -1.67 -2.31 -22.29
CA ASN A 121 -0.77 -3.41 -22.57
C ASN A 121 -1.57 -4.73 -22.71
N PRO A 122 -1.43 -5.50 -23.80
CA PRO A 122 -2.29 -6.65 -24.06
C PRO A 122 -2.13 -7.78 -23.02
N SER A 123 -0.95 -7.94 -22.44
CA SER A 123 -0.71 -8.92 -21.37
C SER A 123 -1.43 -8.52 -20.08
N LEU A 124 -1.39 -7.23 -19.70
CA LEU A 124 -2.16 -6.71 -18.57
C LEU A 124 -3.68 -6.79 -18.82
N TRP A 125 -4.12 -6.52 -20.07
CA TRP A 125 -5.54 -6.63 -20.41
C TRP A 125 -6.03 -8.07 -20.22
N ARG A 126 -5.28 -9.07 -20.72
CA ARG A 126 -5.57 -10.48 -20.49
C ARG A 126 -5.67 -10.81 -18.99
N GLN A 127 -4.74 -10.33 -18.17
CA GLN A 127 -4.78 -10.53 -16.72
C GLN A 127 -6.01 -9.86 -16.08
N SER A 128 -6.36 -8.65 -16.53
CA SER A 128 -7.56 -7.95 -16.05
C SER A 128 -8.86 -8.68 -16.43
N GLN A 129 -8.91 -9.29 -17.62
CA GLN A 129 -10.02 -10.14 -18.03
C GLN A 129 -10.17 -11.36 -17.10
N LEU A 130 -9.06 -12.04 -16.79
CA LEU A 130 -9.03 -13.19 -15.89
C LEU A 130 -9.45 -12.84 -14.46
N ILE A 131 -8.97 -11.71 -13.92
CA ILE A 131 -9.37 -11.22 -12.60
C ILE A 131 -10.87 -10.88 -12.57
N ASN A 132 -11.42 -10.37 -13.68
CA ASN A 132 -12.83 -10.00 -13.77
C ASN A 132 -13.80 -11.19 -13.83
N ILE A 133 -13.28 -12.44 -13.95
CA ILE A 133 -14.02 -13.68 -13.74
C ILE A 133 -14.25 -13.85 -12.24
N SER A 134 -15.35 -13.26 -11.75
CA SER A 134 -15.64 -13.01 -10.34
C SER A 134 -16.86 -13.79 -9.85
N GLY A 135 -16.97 -14.02 -8.56
CA GLY A 135 -18.11 -14.72 -7.96
C GLY A 135 -17.73 -15.70 -6.86
N LEU A 136 -18.65 -16.60 -6.57
CA LEU A 136 -18.44 -17.74 -5.68
C LEU A 136 -18.03 -18.97 -6.51
N PHE A 137 -16.95 -19.62 -6.09
CA PHE A 137 -16.39 -20.78 -6.77
C PHE A 137 -16.12 -21.92 -5.81
N GLN A 138 -16.29 -23.16 -6.25
CA GLN A 138 -15.83 -24.34 -5.54
C GLN A 138 -14.40 -24.67 -6.00
N VAL A 139 -13.45 -24.61 -5.06
CA VAL A 139 -12.05 -24.99 -5.28
C VAL A 139 -11.91 -26.52 -5.35
N THR A 140 -12.43 -27.19 -4.34
CA THR A 140 -12.59 -28.64 -4.24
C THR A 140 -13.73 -28.94 -3.27
N ASP A 141 -14.06 -30.21 -3.01
CA ASP A 141 -15.13 -30.54 -2.07
C ASP A 141 -14.87 -29.95 -0.67
N GLY A 142 -15.79 -29.09 -0.23
CA GLY A 142 -15.75 -28.40 1.06
C GLY A 142 -14.78 -27.20 1.10
N ILE A 143 -14.19 -26.77 -0.02
CA ILE A 143 -13.40 -25.52 -0.09
C ILE A 143 -13.99 -24.62 -1.18
N TYR A 144 -14.29 -23.38 -0.78
CA TYR A 144 -14.92 -22.35 -1.64
C TYR A 144 -14.15 -21.05 -1.58
N GLN A 145 -14.16 -20.29 -2.68
CA GLN A 145 -13.60 -18.94 -2.75
C GLN A 145 -14.62 -17.95 -3.27
N VAL A 146 -14.70 -16.78 -2.61
CA VAL A 146 -15.31 -15.58 -3.19
C VAL A 146 -14.18 -14.75 -3.78
N ARG A 147 -14.19 -14.60 -5.11
CA ARG A 147 -13.13 -13.93 -5.88
C ARG A 147 -13.58 -12.59 -6.42
N ASN A 148 -12.69 -11.59 -6.37
CA ASN A 148 -12.88 -10.23 -6.87
C ASN A 148 -14.02 -9.45 -6.18
N GLN A 149 -14.36 -9.78 -4.91
CA GLN A 149 -15.23 -8.96 -4.06
C GLN A 149 -14.44 -7.84 -3.36
N ASP A 150 -13.13 -7.91 -3.42
CA ASP A 150 -12.13 -6.95 -2.96
C ASP A 150 -10.82 -7.23 -3.72
N LEU A 151 -9.68 -6.67 -3.27
CA LEU A 151 -8.37 -6.93 -3.86
C LEU A 151 -7.97 -8.41 -3.73
N SER A 152 -8.16 -9.00 -2.55
CA SER A 152 -7.90 -10.41 -2.24
C SER A 152 -9.13 -11.30 -2.40
N ASN A 153 -8.95 -12.61 -2.29
CA ASN A 153 -10.02 -13.60 -2.24
C ASN A 153 -10.32 -13.97 -0.79
N MET A 154 -11.60 -14.20 -0.46
CA MET A 154 -11.96 -14.84 0.80
C MET A 154 -12.20 -16.33 0.57
N THR A 155 -11.50 -17.20 1.32
CA THR A 155 -11.69 -18.64 1.24
C THR A 155 -12.49 -19.16 2.43
N ILE A 156 -13.44 -20.06 2.16
CA ILE A 156 -14.30 -20.69 3.16
C ILE A 156 -14.11 -22.21 3.07
N VAL A 157 -13.78 -22.83 4.21
CA VAL A 157 -13.58 -24.27 4.32
C VAL A 157 -14.63 -24.87 5.25
N GLU A 158 -15.38 -25.83 4.73
CA GLU A 158 -16.38 -26.56 5.51
C GLU A 158 -15.70 -27.67 6.34
N GLY A 159 -15.81 -27.53 7.65
CA GLY A 159 -15.44 -28.55 8.61
C GLY A 159 -16.64 -29.41 9.03
N LYS A 160 -16.46 -30.15 10.12
CA LYS A 160 -17.45 -31.07 10.67
C LYS A 160 -18.71 -30.35 11.16
N GLU A 161 -18.54 -29.30 11.95
CA GLU A 161 -19.62 -28.59 12.65
C GLU A 161 -19.83 -27.16 12.15
N GLY A 162 -18.78 -26.52 11.64
CA GLY A 162 -18.75 -25.13 11.22
C GLY A 162 -18.00 -24.88 9.91
N ILE A 163 -17.57 -23.63 9.76
CA ILE A 163 -16.70 -23.19 8.67
C ILE A 163 -15.47 -22.48 9.24
N THR A 164 -14.36 -22.61 8.53
CA THR A 164 -13.14 -21.82 8.74
C THR A 164 -13.02 -20.81 7.61
N ILE A 165 -12.76 -19.54 7.92
CA ILE A 165 -12.55 -18.47 6.92
C ILE A 165 -11.06 -18.14 6.84
N PHE A 166 -10.53 -18.06 5.62
CA PHE A 166 -9.17 -17.57 5.38
C PHE A 166 -9.26 -16.19 4.75
N ASP A 167 -8.52 -15.25 5.33
CA ASP A 167 -8.32 -13.89 4.87
C ASP A 167 -9.61 -13.15 4.52
N PRO A 168 -10.26 -12.54 5.51
CA PRO A 168 -11.59 -11.93 5.34
C PRO A 168 -11.56 -10.55 4.66
N LEU A 169 -10.77 -10.36 3.57
CA LEU A 169 -10.73 -9.16 2.74
C LEU A 169 -10.25 -7.88 3.47
N ILE A 170 -10.35 -6.71 2.80
CA ILE A 170 -9.94 -5.41 3.36
C ILE A 170 -10.98 -4.84 4.31
N SER A 171 -12.27 -4.91 3.94
CA SER A 171 -13.30 -4.19 4.68
C SER A 171 -14.41 -5.10 5.19
N THR A 172 -14.98 -4.69 6.32
CA THR A 172 -16.09 -5.36 6.98
C THR A 172 -17.28 -5.56 6.02
N GLU A 173 -17.56 -4.55 5.21
CA GLU A 173 -18.70 -4.53 4.30
C GLU A 173 -18.52 -5.53 3.15
N THR A 174 -17.32 -5.59 2.54
CA THR A 174 -17.04 -6.55 1.47
C THR A 174 -16.97 -7.99 1.99
N ALA A 175 -16.35 -8.20 3.15
CA ALA A 175 -16.27 -9.51 3.80
C ALA A 175 -17.66 -10.06 4.18
N LYS A 176 -18.54 -9.19 4.72
CA LYS A 176 -19.91 -9.57 5.02
C LYS A 176 -20.69 -10.00 3.78
N VAL A 177 -20.64 -9.23 2.71
CA VAL A 177 -21.32 -9.55 1.44
C VAL A 177 -20.77 -10.86 0.84
N ALA A 178 -19.45 -11.09 0.92
CA ALA A 178 -18.84 -12.32 0.48
C ALA A 178 -19.32 -13.55 1.26
N LEU A 179 -19.41 -13.44 2.59
CA LEU A 179 -19.95 -14.51 3.44
C LEU A 179 -21.45 -14.73 3.21
N ASP A 180 -22.23 -13.67 3.03
CA ASP A 180 -23.65 -13.75 2.72
C ASP A 180 -23.89 -14.44 1.37
N LEU A 181 -23.06 -14.18 0.34
CA LEU A 181 -23.11 -14.87 -0.95
C LEU A 181 -22.85 -16.39 -0.79
N TYR A 182 -21.84 -16.77 0.00
CA TYR A 182 -21.61 -18.17 0.31
C TYR A 182 -22.84 -18.82 0.96
N PHE A 183 -23.45 -18.18 1.97
CA PHE A 183 -24.63 -18.71 2.66
C PHE A 183 -25.93 -18.73 1.83
N GLN A 184 -25.98 -18.03 0.72
CA GLN A 184 -27.10 -18.15 -0.24
C GLN A 184 -27.03 -19.48 -1.03
N HIS A 185 -25.85 -20.07 -1.18
CA HIS A 185 -25.63 -21.25 -2.00
C HIS A 185 -25.18 -22.50 -1.21
N ARG A 186 -24.82 -22.32 0.06
CA ARG A 186 -24.33 -23.39 0.94
C ARG A 186 -25.08 -23.37 2.29
N PRO A 187 -25.13 -24.52 3.00
CA PRO A 187 -25.75 -24.57 4.32
C PRO A 187 -25.11 -23.56 5.28
N LYS A 188 -25.96 -22.82 5.99
CA LYS A 188 -25.51 -21.87 6.99
C LYS A 188 -24.97 -22.59 8.22
N LYS A 189 -23.65 -22.59 8.38
CA LYS A 189 -22.93 -23.12 9.52
C LYS A 189 -22.24 -21.99 10.31
N PRO A 190 -21.98 -22.15 11.62
CA PRO A 190 -21.25 -21.15 12.39
C PRO A 190 -19.80 -21.02 11.90
N VAL A 191 -19.25 -19.81 11.95
CA VAL A 191 -17.79 -19.62 11.83
C VAL A 191 -17.14 -20.11 13.12
N VAL A 192 -16.22 -21.06 13.05
CA VAL A 192 -15.51 -21.63 14.22
C VAL A 192 -14.04 -21.24 14.26
N ALA A 193 -13.49 -20.82 13.11
CA ALA A 193 -12.13 -20.30 13.05
C ALA A 193 -11.96 -19.28 11.94
N VAL A 194 -10.96 -18.42 12.12
CA VAL A 194 -10.40 -17.54 11.08
C VAL A 194 -8.90 -17.79 10.99
N ILE A 195 -8.33 -17.80 9.80
CA ILE A 195 -6.89 -17.88 9.59
C ILE A 195 -6.47 -16.64 8.82
N TYR A 196 -5.57 -15.85 9.39
CA TYR A 196 -4.84 -14.80 8.69
C TYR A 196 -3.55 -15.42 8.14
N THR A 197 -3.38 -15.45 6.82
CA THR A 197 -2.19 -16.05 6.21
C THR A 197 -0.96 -15.19 6.44
N HIS A 198 -1.11 -13.87 6.44
CA HIS A 198 -0.03 -12.92 6.64
C HIS A 198 -0.54 -11.53 7.10
N SER A 199 0.38 -10.60 7.30
CA SER A 199 0.14 -9.34 8.02
C SER A 199 -0.36 -8.18 7.17
N HIS A 200 -0.67 -8.34 5.88
CA HIS A 200 -1.23 -7.28 5.06
C HIS A 200 -2.73 -7.09 5.28
N VAL A 201 -3.20 -5.85 5.13
CA VAL A 201 -4.55 -5.45 5.53
C VAL A 201 -5.66 -6.13 4.73
N ASP A 202 -5.42 -6.50 3.49
CA ASP A 202 -6.39 -7.19 2.63
C ASP A 202 -6.61 -8.67 3.01
N HIS A 203 -5.92 -9.16 4.04
CA HIS A 203 -6.06 -10.51 4.56
C HIS A 203 -6.68 -10.56 5.96
N TYR A 204 -6.90 -9.40 6.61
CA TYR A 204 -7.53 -9.38 7.94
C TYR A 204 -8.56 -8.26 8.14
N GLY A 205 -8.50 -7.20 7.31
CA GLY A 205 -9.21 -5.94 7.57
C GLY A 205 -10.73 -6.06 7.68
N GLY A 206 -11.33 -7.05 7.00
CA GLY A 206 -12.77 -7.30 7.04
C GLY A 206 -13.25 -8.25 8.14
N VAL A 207 -12.40 -8.62 9.10
CA VAL A 207 -12.70 -9.70 10.07
C VAL A 207 -14.01 -9.52 10.84
N ARG A 208 -14.37 -8.28 11.21
CA ARG A 208 -15.65 -8.01 11.90
C ARG A 208 -16.89 -8.16 11.00
N GLY A 209 -16.70 -8.34 9.69
CA GLY A 209 -17.77 -8.71 8.76
C GLY A 209 -18.13 -10.18 8.78
N VAL A 210 -17.27 -11.02 9.37
CA VAL A 210 -17.43 -12.48 9.38
C VAL A 210 -17.52 -13.09 10.78
N VAL A 211 -17.01 -12.41 11.82
CA VAL A 211 -17.11 -12.87 13.22
C VAL A 211 -17.36 -11.73 14.19
N ASP A 212 -18.03 -12.03 15.29
CA ASP A 212 -18.18 -11.13 16.42
C ASP A 212 -16.99 -11.30 17.40
N GLU A 213 -16.40 -10.19 17.83
CA GLU A 213 -15.31 -10.21 18.82
C GLU A 213 -15.70 -10.90 20.15
N ALA A 214 -16.99 -10.83 20.53
CA ALA A 214 -17.49 -11.52 21.72
C ALA A 214 -17.37 -13.05 21.59
N ASP A 215 -17.56 -13.60 20.38
CA ASP A 215 -17.39 -15.03 20.14
C ASP A 215 -15.92 -15.45 20.15
N VAL A 216 -15.00 -14.56 19.69
CA VAL A 216 -13.56 -14.76 19.82
C VAL A 216 -13.13 -14.72 21.30
N LYS A 217 -13.56 -13.71 22.06
CA LYS A 217 -13.25 -13.56 23.49
C LYS A 217 -13.81 -14.71 24.34
N SER A 218 -14.95 -15.28 23.96
CA SER A 218 -15.53 -16.46 24.66
C SER A 218 -14.88 -17.79 24.27
N GLY A 219 -13.97 -17.80 23.27
CA GLY A 219 -13.31 -18.99 22.77
C GLY A 219 -14.17 -19.86 21.84
N LYS A 220 -15.35 -19.40 21.42
CA LYS A 220 -16.17 -20.09 20.41
C LYS A 220 -15.55 -20.02 19.02
N VAL A 221 -14.86 -18.91 18.69
CA VAL A 221 -14.13 -18.69 17.45
C VAL A 221 -12.67 -18.53 17.79
N LYS A 222 -11.79 -19.23 17.05
CA LYS A 222 -10.35 -19.09 17.16
C LYS A 222 -9.81 -18.34 15.96
N ILE A 223 -8.80 -17.50 16.19
CA ILE A 223 -8.10 -16.80 15.12
C ILE A 223 -6.63 -17.24 15.14
N TYR A 224 -6.18 -17.82 14.02
CA TYR A 224 -4.82 -18.29 13.82
C TYR A 224 -4.04 -17.31 12.97
N ALA A 225 -2.79 -17.04 13.31
CA ALA A 225 -1.87 -16.21 12.53
C ALA A 225 -0.42 -16.63 12.73
N PRO A 226 0.52 -16.29 11.83
CA PRO A 226 1.94 -16.53 12.03
C PRO A 226 2.52 -15.63 13.12
N VAL A 227 3.59 -16.10 13.76
CA VAL A 227 4.33 -15.30 14.75
C VAL A 227 4.83 -13.99 14.16
N GLY A 228 4.73 -12.89 14.93
CA GLY A 228 5.05 -11.53 14.48
C GLY A 228 3.92 -10.83 13.71
N PHE A 229 2.77 -11.48 13.52
CA PHE A 229 1.63 -10.92 12.78
C PHE A 229 1.20 -9.55 13.33
N MET A 230 0.91 -9.45 14.63
CA MET A 230 0.40 -8.21 15.23
C MET A 230 1.38 -7.06 15.10
N GLU A 231 2.65 -7.32 15.38
CA GLU A 231 3.71 -6.32 15.25
C GLU A 231 3.83 -5.81 13.80
N ALA A 232 3.88 -6.72 12.83
CA ALA A 232 3.99 -6.38 11.42
C ALA A 232 2.74 -5.62 10.91
N ALA A 233 1.54 -6.12 11.21
CA ALA A 233 0.27 -5.53 10.75
C ALA A 233 0.06 -4.11 11.30
N VAL A 234 0.43 -3.87 12.56
CA VAL A 234 0.28 -2.55 13.19
C VAL A 234 1.41 -1.60 12.75
N ALA A 235 2.67 -2.03 12.84
CA ALA A 235 3.82 -1.15 12.53
C ALA A 235 3.81 -0.65 11.09
N GLU A 236 3.46 -1.49 10.11
CA GLU A 236 3.40 -1.09 8.70
C GLU A 236 2.36 0.01 8.45
N ASN A 237 1.20 -0.09 9.08
CA ASN A 237 0.11 0.87 8.87
C ASN A 237 0.23 2.15 9.71
N VAL A 238 1.12 2.20 10.71
CA VAL A 238 1.26 3.32 11.64
C VAL A 238 2.53 4.13 11.39
N MET A 239 3.72 3.51 11.40
CA MET A 239 5.01 4.24 11.43
C MET A 239 5.23 5.11 10.19
N ALA A 240 5.09 4.56 8.99
CA ALA A 240 5.15 5.31 7.73
C ALA A 240 3.76 5.39 7.06
N GLY A 241 2.70 5.20 7.82
CA GLY A 241 1.34 4.99 7.34
C GLY A 241 0.84 6.09 6.40
N THR A 242 1.03 7.37 6.75
CA THR A 242 0.64 8.49 5.90
C THR A 242 1.33 8.46 4.54
N ALA A 243 2.65 8.27 4.51
CA ALA A 243 3.41 8.22 3.27
C ALA A 243 3.05 6.98 2.43
N MET A 244 2.91 5.81 3.06
CA MET A 244 2.53 4.58 2.38
C MET A 244 1.11 4.64 1.81
N SER A 245 0.13 5.11 2.58
CA SER A 245 -1.26 5.20 2.13
C SER A 245 -1.45 6.22 1.00
N ARG A 246 -0.74 7.37 1.05
CA ARG A 246 -0.72 8.33 -0.06
C ARG A 246 -0.16 7.70 -1.35
N ARG A 247 0.93 6.95 -1.26
CA ARG A 247 1.53 6.24 -2.40
C ARG A 247 0.69 5.04 -2.83
N ALA A 248 -0.04 4.39 -1.91
CA ALA A 248 -0.99 3.32 -2.21
C ALA A 248 -2.14 3.83 -3.10
N SER A 249 -2.61 5.07 -2.91
CA SER A 249 -3.64 5.66 -3.77
C SER A 249 -3.21 5.76 -5.25
N TYR A 250 -1.91 5.90 -5.51
CA TYR A 250 -1.31 5.77 -6.84
C TYR A 250 -1.24 4.32 -7.28
N MET A 251 -0.67 3.44 -6.42
CA MET A 251 -0.37 2.06 -6.75
C MET A 251 -1.62 1.26 -7.14
N TYR A 252 -2.71 1.42 -6.41
CA TYR A 252 -3.98 0.72 -6.66
C TYR A 252 -4.90 1.47 -7.62
N GLY A 253 -4.52 2.69 -8.03
CA GLY A 253 -5.29 3.47 -9.00
C GLY A 253 -6.63 3.99 -8.46
N ASN A 254 -6.79 4.13 -7.13
CA ASN A 254 -8.03 4.58 -6.50
C ASN A 254 -8.50 5.97 -6.99
N LEU A 255 -7.56 6.80 -7.47
CA LEU A 255 -7.80 8.16 -7.95
C LEU A 255 -8.14 8.22 -9.45
N LEU A 256 -8.05 7.09 -10.16
CA LEU A 256 -8.33 6.97 -11.59
C LEU A 256 -9.75 6.48 -11.84
N PRO A 257 -10.42 6.97 -12.88
CA PRO A 257 -11.67 6.35 -13.32
C PRO A 257 -11.38 4.97 -13.93
N PRO A 258 -12.16 3.93 -13.62
CA PRO A 258 -12.10 2.65 -14.33
C PRO A 258 -12.46 2.84 -15.81
N SER A 259 -11.47 2.67 -16.69
CA SER A 259 -11.63 2.82 -18.15
C SER A 259 -10.40 2.35 -18.90
N ALA A 260 -10.48 2.21 -20.23
CA ALA A 260 -9.34 1.86 -21.07
C ALA A 260 -8.20 2.88 -21.03
N THR A 261 -8.46 4.16 -20.76
CA THR A 261 -7.45 5.22 -20.59
C THR A 261 -7.11 5.47 -19.11
N GLY A 262 -7.81 4.82 -18.19
CA GLY A 262 -7.62 4.93 -16.75
C GLY A 262 -7.19 3.62 -16.11
N GLN A 263 -7.84 3.26 -15.00
CA GLN A 263 -7.52 2.07 -14.22
C GLN A 263 -8.22 0.84 -14.82
N VAL A 264 -7.46 -0.25 -15.04
CA VAL A 264 -7.96 -1.54 -15.54
C VAL A 264 -7.75 -2.67 -14.53
N GLY A 265 -7.07 -2.40 -13.44
CA GLY A 265 -6.75 -3.34 -12.38
C GLY A 265 -5.43 -3.00 -11.71
N ALA A 266 -5.14 -3.73 -10.64
CA ALA A 266 -3.85 -3.67 -9.92
C ALA A 266 -2.94 -4.87 -10.26
N GLY A 267 -3.38 -5.77 -11.16
CA GLY A 267 -2.63 -6.96 -11.56
C GLY A 267 -2.75 -8.13 -10.57
N LEU A 268 -2.98 -7.85 -9.30
CA LEU A 268 -3.22 -8.80 -8.21
C LEU A 268 -4.71 -9.01 -7.94
N GLY A 269 -5.47 -7.98 -8.14
CA GLY A 269 -6.92 -7.87 -8.09
C GLY A 269 -7.35 -6.64 -8.86
N THR A 270 -8.61 -6.22 -8.78
CA THR A 270 -9.06 -5.01 -9.48
C THR A 270 -8.59 -3.74 -8.76
N THR A 271 -8.98 -3.54 -7.52
CA THR A 271 -8.59 -2.39 -6.67
C THR A 271 -8.91 -2.70 -5.21
N THR A 272 -8.60 -1.78 -4.30
CA THR A 272 -8.96 -1.89 -2.87
C THR A 272 -10.36 -1.35 -2.62
N SER A 273 -11.13 -1.99 -1.73
CA SER A 273 -12.36 -1.44 -1.21
C SER A 273 -12.10 -0.20 -0.32
N ALA A 274 -13.07 0.70 -0.23
CA ALA A 274 -13.01 1.92 0.59
C ALA A 274 -13.96 1.84 1.80
N GLY A 275 -14.02 0.68 2.45
CA GLY A 275 -14.87 0.40 3.60
C GLY A 275 -14.12 0.47 4.94
N THR A 276 -14.74 -0.10 5.95
CA THR A 276 -14.25 -0.11 7.33
C THR A 276 -13.20 -1.19 7.53
N VAL A 277 -11.96 -0.80 7.81
CA VAL A 277 -10.87 -1.69 8.18
C VAL A 277 -10.95 -2.01 9.66
N THR A 278 -10.86 -3.29 10.02
CA THR A 278 -10.93 -3.78 11.39
C THR A 278 -9.81 -4.77 11.69
N LEU A 279 -9.59 -5.06 12.96
CA LEU A 279 -8.60 -6.04 13.40
C LEU A 279 -9.05 -6.68 14.71
N ILE A 280 -9.12 -8.00 14.74
CA ILE A 280 -9.26 -8.77 15.97
C ILE A 280 -7.94 -9.54 16.16
N PRO A 281 -7.23 -9.35 17.27
CA PRO A 281 -5.96 -10.05 17.52
C PRO A 281 -6.13 -11.58 17.45
N PRO A 282 -5.13 -12.29 16.90
CA PRO A 282 -5.16 -13.75 16.85
C PRO A 282 -5.12 -14.35 18.26
N THR A 283 -5.84 -15.46 18.44
CA THR A 283 -5.88 -16.23 19.69
C THR A 283 -4.83 -17.33 19.72
N ASP A 284 -4.43 -17.82 18.56
CA ASP A 284 -3.51 -18.95 18.40
C ASP A 284 -2.41 -18.57 17.38
N ILE A 285 -1.16 -18.70 17.79
CA ILE A 285 0.00 -18.31 16.98
C ILE A 285 0.71 -19.56 16.44
N ILE A 286 0.99 -19.54 15.13
CA ILE A 286 1.83 -20.54 14.47
C ILE A 286 3.27 -20.04 14.50
N THR A 287 4.18 -20.84 15.07
CA THR A 287 5.53 -20.38 15.39
C THR A 287 6.63 -20.99 14.54
N LYS A 288 6.35 -22.09 13.83
CA LYS A 288 7.37 -22.81 13.03
C LYS A 288 6.76 -23.69 11.96
N THR A 289 7.58 -24.00 10.97
CA THR A 289 7.30 -25.01 9.94
C THR A 289 7.10 -26.40 10.56
N GLY A 290 6.13 -27.15 10.03
CA GLY A 290 5.76 -28.49 10.49
C GLY A 290 4.80 -28.51 11.69
N GLU A 291 4.39 -27.33 12.18
CA GLU A 291 3.36 -27.26 13.22
C GLU A 291 2.00 -27.72 12.64
N THR A 292 1.26 -28.50 13.40
CA THR A 292 -0.05 -29.01 12.99
C THR A 292 -1.14 -28.60 13.96
N LYS A 293 -2.32 -28.28 13.41
CA LYS A 293 -3.55 -28.03 14.20
C LYS A 293 -4.69 -28.83 13.62
N VAL A 294 -5.57 -29.34 14.46
CA VAL A 294 -6.86 -29.88 14.05
C VAL A 294 -7.91 -28.81 14.28
N ILE A 295 -8.52 -28.32 13.20
CA ILE A 295 -9.55 -27.29 13.22
C ILE A 295 -10.82 -27.90 12.64
N ASP A 296 -11.86 -28.00 13.43
CA ASP A 296 -13.17 -28.56 13.06
C ASP A 296 -13.11 -29.88 12.27
N GLY A 297 -12.22 -30.79 12.71
CA GLY A 297 -12.05 -32.13 12.12
C GLY A 297 -11.13 -32.20 10.92
N LEU A 298 -10.52 -31.10 10.49
CA LEU A 298 -9.52 -31.06 9.43
C LEU A 298 -8.13 -30.80 10.01
N THR A 299 -7.12 -31.47 9.46
CA THR A 299 -5.71 -31.35 9.89
C THR A 299 -4.99 -30.36 8.99
N TYR A 300 -4.51 -29.26 9.58
CA TYR A 300 -3.69 -28.24 8.95
C TYR A 300 -2.23 -28.43 9.33
N GLU A 301 -1.35 -28.51 8.36
CA GLU A 301 0.10 -28.49 8.53
C GLU A 301 0.67 -27.20 7.99
N PHE A 302 1.32 -26.41 8.87
CA PHE A 302 1.77 -25.05 8.56
C PHE A 302 3.25 -24.99 8.20
N MET A 303 3.59 -24.06 7.32
CA MET A 303 4.95 -23.66 7.00
C MET A 303 5.10 -22.17 7.26
N TYR A 304 6.02 -21.79 8.13
CA TYR A 304 6.33 -20.40 8.45
C TYR A 304 7.30 -19.84 7.41
N ALA A 305 6.95 -18.74 6.75
CA ALA A 305 7.69 -18.17 5.61
C ALA A 305 7.98 -16.66 5.79
N PRO A 306 8.65 -16.24 6.89
CA PRO A 306 8.86 -14.83 7.19
C PRO A 306 9.76 -14.14 6.16
N GLY A 307 9.39 -12.90 5.76
CA GLY A 307 10.18 -12.08 4.85
C GLY A 307 10.12 -12.53 3.38
N SER A 308 9.20 -13.44 3.04
CA SER A 308 8.82 -13.72 1.66
C SER A 308 7.92 -12.60 1.13
N GLU A 309 6.60 -12.79 1.06
CA GLU A 309 5.70 -11.72 0.64
C GLU A 309 5.46 -10.69 1.75
N ALA A 310 5.35 -11.15 3.01
CA ALA A 310 5.20 -10.31 4.19
C ALA A 310 6.26 -10.61 5.26
N PRO A 311 6.49 -9.65 6.21
CA PRO A 311 7.38 -9.92 7.35
C PRO A 311 6.94 -11.11 8.19
N SER A 312 5.63 -11.34 8.28
CA SER A 312 5.00 -12.44 8.99
C SER A 312 4.00 -13.12 8.06
N GLU A 313 4.35 -14.32 7.60
CA GLU A 313 3.58 -15.08 6.61
C GLU A 313 3.67 -16.58 6.87
N MET A 314 2.61 -17.32 6.48
CA MET A 314 2.55 -18.77 6.54
C MET A 314 1.75 -19.37 5.40
N LEU A 315 2.28 -20.45 4.85
CA LEU A 315 1.58 -21.36 3.95
C LEU A 315 1.07 -22.55 4.75
N PHE A 316 0.11 -23.31 4.21
CA PHE A 316 -0.36 -24.52 4.88
C PHE A 316 -1.00 -25.54 3.93
N TYR A 317 -1.06 -26.78 4.42
CA TYR A 317 -1.66 -27.91 3.73
C TYR A 317 -2.82 -28.48 4.55
N ILE A 318 -3.97 -28.69 3.90
CA ILE A 318 -5.15 -29.33 4.50
C ILE A 318 -5.16 -30.79 4.09
N LYS A 319 -4.77 -31.70 5.01
CA LYS A 319 -4.48 -33.09 4.72
C LYS A 319 -5.67 -33.85 4.12
N GLU A 320 -6.84 -33.74 4.72
CA GLU A 320 -8.06 -34.45 4.29
C GLU A 320 -8.59 -33.93 2.93
N LYS A 321 -8.21 -32.73 2.55
CA LYS A 321 -8.61 -32.08 1.29
C LYS A 321 -7.52 -32.16 0.22
N LYS A 322 -6.32 -32.63 0.58
CA LYS A 322 -5.13 -32.60 -0.29
C LYS A 322 -4.92 -31.26 -0.99
N ALA A 323 -5.09 -30.20 -0.22
CA ALA A 323 -5.13 -28.83 -0.70
C ALA A 323 -4.02 -27.99 -0.07
N ILE A 324 -3.19 -27.37 -0.90
CA ILE A 324 -2.17 -26.39 -0.49
C ILE A 324 -2.79 -24.99 -0.55
N ASN A 325 -2.65 -24.22 0.53
CA ASN A 325 -2.78 -22.76 0.51
C ASN A 325 -1.38 -22.15 0.46
N THR A 326 -1.10 -21.34 -0.55
CA THR A 326 0.19 -20.66 -0.72
C THR A 326 0.18 -19.22 -0.22
N ALA A 327 -0.83 -18.84 0.57
CA ALA A 327 -0.99 -17.45 1.01
C ALA A 327 -0.91 -16.49 -0.20
N GLU A 328 0.14 -15.67 -0.26
CA GLU A 328 0.44 -14.83 -1.42
C GLU A 328 1.78 -15.19 -2.08
N ASP A 329 2.52 -16.16 -1.53
CA ASP A 329 3.84 -16.58 -2.01
C ASP A 329 3.85 -17.18 -3.42
N SER A 330 2.72 -17.75 -3.88
CA SER A 330 2.61 -18.29 -5.23
C SER A 330 1.22 -18.04 -5.80
N THR A 331 1.14 -17.08 -6.72
CA THR A 331 -0.07 -16.61 -7.39
C THR A 331 0.11 -16.63 -8.92
N HIS A 332 -0.85 -16.12 -9.69
CA HIS A 332 -0.71 -16.03 -11.16
C HIS A 332 -0.11 -14.69 -11.61
N THR A 333 0.97 -14.25 -10.95
CA THR A 333 1.78 -13.08 -11.31
C THR A 333 3.18 -13.18 -10.69
N LEU A 334 4.17 -12.52 -11.26
CA LEU A 334 5.35 -12.12 -10.51
C LEU A 334 4.93 -11.08 -9.48
N HIS A 335 5.05 -11.42 -8.22
CA HIS A 335 4.82 -10.48 -7.14
C HIS A 335 5.99 -9.49 -7.01
N ASN A 336 5.75 -8.32 -6.45
CA ASN A 336 6.84 -7.38 -6.21
C ASN A 336 7.68 -7.80 -4.98
N THR A 337 9.00 -7.68 -5.10
CA THR A 337 9.93 -7.79 -3.96
C THR A 337 10.12 -6.47 -3.22
N TYR A 338 9.58 -5.39 -3.79
CA TYR A 338 9.43 -4.08 -3.18
C TYR A 338 8.10 -3.47 -3.62
N SER A 339 7.22 -3.23 -2.66
CA SER A 339 5.94 -2.59 -2.93
C SER A 339 6.15 -1.10 -3.21
N LEU A 340 5.63 -0.59 -4.34
CA LEU A 340 5.80 0.82 -4.73
C LEU A 340 5.11 1.80 -3.77
N ARG A 341 4.13 1.36 -2.98
CA ARG A 341 3.55 2.16 -1.89
C ARG A 341 4.56 2.43 -0.77
N GLY A 342 5.53 1.56 -0.63
CA GLY A 342 6.49 1.51 0.46
C GLY A 342 6.27 0.26 1.31
N ALA A 343 7.35 -0.48 1.56
CA ALA A 343 7.41 -1.62 2.46
C ALA A 343 8.87 -1.99 2.69
N LYS A 344 9.14 -2.84 3.67
CA LYS A 344 10.45 -3.49 3.76
C LYS A 344 10.70 -4.32 2.50
N ILE A 345 11.95 -4.36 2.02
CA ILE A 345 12.31 -5.18 0.87
C ILE A 345 12.18 -6.65 1.27
N ARG A 346 11.53 -7.43 0.42
CA ARG A 346 11.32 -8.86 0.55
C ARG A 346 12.55 -9.60 0.03
N ASP A 347 12.86 -10.74 0.63
CA ASP A 347 14.04 -11.53 0.26
C ASP A 347 13.68 -12.57 -0.82
N PRO A 348 14.03 -12.35 -2.11
CA PRO A 348 13.69 -13.28 -3.18
C PRO A 348 14.41 -14.63 -3.05
N LEU A 349 15.57 -14.66 -2.37
CA LEU A 349 16.27 -15.92 -2.10
C LEU A 349 15.52 -16.75 -1.05
N ALA A 350 15.11 -16.14 0.06
CA ALA A 350 14.32 -16.80 1.09
C ALA A 350 12.97 -17.28 0.50
N TRP A 351 12.28 -16.43 -0.25
CA TRP A 351 11.04 -16.75 -0.95
C TRP A 351 11.18 -18.00 -1.84
N SER A 352 12.22 -18.05 -2.68
CA SER A 352 12.48 -19.22 -3.51
C SER A 352 12.72 -20.50 -2.71
N LYS A 353 13.35 -20.40 -1.54
CA LYS A 353 13.57 -21.54 -0.64
C LYS A 353 12.26 -22.04 -0.01
N TYR A 354 11.35 -21.14 0.40
CA TYR A 354 10.05 -21.53 0.94
C TYR A 354 9.21 -22.25 -0.11
N LEU A 355 9.17 -21.76 -1.36
CA LEU A 355 8.47 -22.46 -2.44
C LEU A 355 9.08 -23.83 -2.71
N ASN A 356 10.41 -23.95 -2.63
CA ASN A 356 11.08 -25.26 -2.75
C ASN A 356 10.73 -26.19 -1.59
N GLU A 357 10.65 -25.69 -0.37
CA GLU A 357 10.22 -26.46 0.82
C GLU A 357 8.77 -26.92 0.67
N ALA A 358 7.85 -26.06 0.22
CA ALA A 358 6.46 -26.41 -0.04
C ALA A 358 6.32 -27.56 -1.08
N ILE A 359 7.15 -27.53 -2.15
CA ILE A 359 7.18 -28.62 -3.14
C ILE A 359 7.57 -29.92 -2.47
N HIS A 360 8.60 -29.95 -1.62
CA HIS A 360 9.08 -31.15 -0.95
C HIS A 360 8.13 -31.66 0.14
N MET A 361 7.45 -30.74 0.85
CA MET A 361 6.51 -31.14 1.90
C MET A 361 5.21 -31.71 1.32
N TRP A 362 4.65 -31.08 0.28
CA TRP A 362 3.26 -31.31 -0.11
C TRP A 362 3.05 -31.59 -1.60
N GLY A 363 4.05 -31.31 -2.46
CA GLY A 363 3.89 -31.39 -3.92
C GLY A 363 3.51 -32.77 -4.42
N ASP A 364 3.92 -33.83 -3.72
CA ASP A 364 3.60 -35.20 -4.06
C ASP A 364 2.21 -35.68 -3.64
N ASP A 365 1.54 -34.97 -2.71
CA ASP A 365 0.25 -35.35 -2.14
C ASP A 365 -0.91 -34.44 -2.59
N ALA A 366 -0.61 -33.20 -3.00
CA ALA A 366 -1.62 -32.21 -3.30
C ALA A 366 -2.39 -32.49 -4.61
N ASP A 367 -3.71 -32.36 -4.54
CA ASP A 367 -4.60 -32.44 -5.70
C ASP A 367 -5.01 -31.04 -6.19
N VAL A 368 -4.97 -30.03 -5.32
CA VAL A 368 -5.25 -28.62 -5.62
C VAL A 368 -4.35 -27.69 -4.82
N MET A 369 -3.93 -26.60 -5.45
CA MET A 369 -3.26 -25.46 -4.83
C MET A 369 -4.09 -24.21 -5.08
N PHE A 370 -4.23 -23.35 -4.07
CA PHE A 370 -4.90 -22.08 -4.17
C PHE A 370 -4.18 -21.00 -3.32
N ALA A 371 -4.37 -19.77 -3.72
CA ALA A 371 -3.80 -18.60 -3.06
C ALA A 371 -4.90 -17.62 -2.66
N MET A 372 -4.55 -16.59 -1.95
CA MET A 372 -5.49 -15.57 -1.53
C MET A 372 -5.73 -14.49 -2.60
N HIS A 373 -5.12 -14.68 -3.78
CA HIS A 373 -5.38 -13.93 -5.01
C HIS A 373 -5.50 -14.87 -6.20
N HIS A 374 -6.17 -14.41 -7.26
CA HIS A 374 -6.35 -15.13 -8.51
C HIS A 374 -7.18 -16.43 -8.36
N TRP A 375 -6.89 -17.44 -9.16
CA TRP A 375 -7.60 -18.72 -9.27
C TRP A 375 -6.69 -19.90 -8.91
N PRO A 376 -7.26 -21.05 -8.53
CA PRO A 376 -6.47 -22.21 -8.14
C PRO A 376 -5.78 -22.92 -9.31
N VAL A 377 -4.84 -23.81 -8.97
CA VAL A 377 -4.19 -24.76 -9.85
C VAL A 377 -4.58 -26.19 -9.42
N TRP A 378 -5.03 -27.01 -10.35
CA TRP A 378 -5.45 -28.37 -10.08
C TRP A 378 -4.53 -29.40 -10.76
N GLY A 379 -4.34 -30.52 -10.09
CA GLY A 379 -3.53 -31.63 -10.56
C GLY A 379 -2.08 -31.52 -10.14
N LYS A 380 -1.59 -32.59 -9.54
CA LYS A 380 -0.25 -32.71 -8.96
C LYS A 380 0.87 -32.20 -9.87
N GLY A 381 0.86 -32.62 -11.14
CA GLY A 381 1.90 -32.23 -12.10
C GLY A 381 1.90 -30.73 -12.38
N GLU A 382 0.73 -30.12 -12.52
CA GLU A 382 0.60 -28.68 -12.79
C GLU A 382 0.90 -27.85 -11.54
N ILE A 383 0.55 -28.33 -10.35
CA ILE A 383 0.91 -27.69 -9.06
C ILE A 383 2.43 -27.62 -8.92
N VAL A 384 3.10 -28.76 -9.09
CA VAL A 384 4.57 -28.83 -8.97
C VAL A 384 5.25 -27.98 -10.05
N LYS A 385 4.73 -27.98 -11.27
CA LYS A 385 5.22 -27.13 -12.38
C LYS A 385 5.07 -25.64 -12.04
N HIS A 386 3.92 -25.23 -11.56
CA HIS A 386 3.65 -23.84 -11.17
C HIS A 386 4.58 -23.38 -10.04
N LEU A 387 4.65 -24.16 -8.95
CA LEU A 387 5.53 -23.85 -7.81
C LEU A 387 7.01 -23.80 -8.23
N LYS A 388 7.47 -24.74 -9.08
CA LYS A 388 8.84 -24.70 -9.61
C LYS A 388 9.10 -23.46 -10.46
N SER A 389 8.14 -23.07 -11.29
CA SER A 389 8.27 -21.88 -12.15
C SER A 389 8.40 -20.59 -11.32
N GLN A 390 7.55 -20.43 -10.30
CA GLN A 390 7.62 -19.29 -9.37
C GLN A 390 8.91 -19.33 -8.53
N ARG A 391 9.29 -20.48 -7.98
CA ARG A 391 10.55 -20.69 -7.25
C ARG A 391 11.75 -20.25 -8.10
N ASP A 392 11.82 -20.72 -9.32
CA ASP A 392 12.96 -20.48 -10.23
C ASP A 392 13.00 -19.01 -10.67
N LEU A 393 11.83 -18.37 -10.80
CA LEU A 393 11.72 -16.94 -11.10
C LEU A 393 12.35 -16.07 -9.99
N TYR A 394 11.95 -16.25 -8.72
CA TYR A 394 12.53 -15.49 -7.60
C TYR A 394 14.02 -15.84 -7.41
N ARG A 395 14.37 -17.10 -7.57
CA ARG A 395 15.77 -17.53 -7.51
C ARG A 395 16.61 -16.88 -8.59
N PHE A 396 16.13 -16.84 -9.82
CA PHE A 396 16.81 -16.21 -10.94
C PHE A 396 16.97 -14.70 -10.74
N ILE A 397 15.92 -14.01 -10.24
CA ILE A 397 16.00 -12.59 -9.90
C ILE A 397 17.11 -12.33 -8.89
N ASN A 398 17.20 -13.13 -7.83
CA ASN A 398 18.26 -13.00 -6.83
C ASN A 398 19.64 -13.22 -7.43
N ASP A 399 19.85 -14.40 -8.01
CA ASP A 399 21.17 -14.87 -8.39
C ASP A 399 21.75 -14.06 -9.55
N GLU A 400 20.93 -13.73 -10.56
CA GLU A 400 21.37 -12.95 -11.71
C GLU A 400 21.63 -11.49 -11.37
N THR A 401 20.82 -10.88 -10.48
CA THR A 401 21.07 -9.53 -9.96
C THR A 401 22.44 -9.47 -9.29
N LEU A 402 22.74 -10.41 -8.40
CA LEU A 402 24.03 -10.47 -7.71
C LEU A 402 25.19 -10.76 -8.65
N ARG A 403 25.00 -11.66 -9.62
CA ARG A 403 26.02 -11.97 -10.60
C ARG A 403 26.42 -10.74 -11.41
N MET A 404 25.44 -9.97 -11.88
CA MET A 404 25.69 -8.75 -12.65
C MET A 404 26.24 -7.61 -11.78
N ALA A 405 25.79 -7.48 -10.53
CA ALA A 405 26.34 -6.53 -9.56
C ALA A 405 27.84 -6.83 -9.28
N ASN A 406 28.20 -8.10 -9.12
CA ASN A 406 29.61 -8.52 -8.97
C ASN A 406 30.46 -8.29 -10.23
N GLN A 407 29.83 -8.06 -11.39
CA GLN A 407 30.50 -7.58 -12.60
C GLN A 407 30.66 -6.06 -12.66
N GLY A 408 30.22 -5.34 -11.63
CA GLY A 408 30.32 -3.88 -11.51
C GLY A 408 29.15 -3.10 -12.10
N LYS A 409 28.06 -3.76 -12.51
CA LYS A 409 26.86 -3.06 -13.00
C LYS A 409 26.07 -2.42 -11.86
N THR A 410 25.53 -1.25 -12.12
CA THR A 410 24.62 -0.55 -11.22
C THR A 410 23.20 -1.14 -11.28
N MET A 411 22.37 -0.84 -10.30
CA MET A 411 20.98 -1.36 -10.27
C MET A 411 20.16 -0.98 -11.52
N VAL A 412 20.42 0.18 -12.13
CA VAL A 412 19.71 0.62 -13.32
C VAL A 412 20.18 -0.16 -14.54
N GLU A 413 21.50 -0.33 -14.72
CA GLU A 413 22.07 -1.13 -15.80
C GLU A 413 21.65 -2.59 -15.72
N ILE A 414 21.65 -3.17 -14.52
CA ILE A 414 21.16 -4.55 -14.32
C ILE A 414 19.69 -4.66 -14.75
N ALA A 415 18.85 -3.74 -14.27
CA ALA A 415 17.41 -3.76 -14.57
C ALA A 415 17.09 -3.62 -16.07
N GLU A 416 17.93 -2.92 -16.84
CA GLU A 416 17.80 -2.79 -18.30
C GLU A 416 18.33 -4.02 -19.06
N ASP A 417 19.44 -4.58 -18.60
CA ASP A 417 20.07 -5.72 -19.27
C ASP A 417 19.51 -7.08 -18.86
N PHE A 418 18.62 -7.10 -17.85
CA PHE A 418 18.08 -8.32 -17.27
C PHE A 418 17.16 -9.07 -18.26
N LYS A 419 17.50 -10.32 -18.54
CA LYS A 419 16.72 -11.16 -19.47
C LYS A 419 16.37 -12.47 -18.79
N LEU A 420 15.07 -12.74 -18.67
CA LEU A 420 14.59 -14.03 -18.22
C LEU A 420 14.84 -15.09 -19.30
N PRO A 421 15.15 -16.34 -18.91
CA PRO A 421 15.07 -17.49 -19.80
C PRO A 421 13.65 -17.61 -20.39
N ASP A 422 13.54 -18.05 -21.65
CA ASP A 422 12.24 -18.16 -22.36
C ASP A 422 11.21 -18.98 -21.59
N ALA A 423 11.64 -20.07 -20.94
CA ALA A 423 10.77 -20.92 -20.13
C ALA A 423 10.11 -20.18 -18.95
N LEU A 424 10.76 -19.15 -18.39
CA LEU A 424 10.20 -18.30 -17.35
C LEU A 424 9.44 -17.13 -17.94
N ASN A 425 9.93 -16.55 -19.03
CA ASN A 425 9.38 -15.33 -19.63
C ASN A 425 8.04 -15.52 -20.32
N THR A 426 7.82 -16.70 -20.94
CA THR A 426 6.59 -17.00 -21.69
C THR A 426 5.46 -17.59 -20.85
N TYR A 427 5.73 -17.94 -19.59
CA TYR A 427 4.70 -18.43 -18.67
C TYR A 427 3.92 -17.26 -18.05
N PHE A 428 2.62 -17.14 -18.36
CA PHE A 428 1.81 -15.99 -17.95
C PHE A 428 1.83 -15.73 -16.43
N SER A 429 1.86 -16.77 -15.61
CA SER A 429 1.93 -16.62 -14.15
C SER A 429 3.27 -16.04 -13.64
N ASN A 430 4.27 -15.94 -14.50
CA ASN A 430 5.55 -15.28 -14.19
C ASN A 430 5.62 -13.84 -14.69
N ARG A 431 4.57 -13.37 -15.41
CA ARG A 431 4.56 -11.99 -15.91
C ARG A 431 4.36 -10.98 -14.77
N GLY A 432 4.93 -9.81 -14.94
CA GLY A 432 4.97 -8.78 -13.93
C GLY A 432 3.71 -7.94 -13.84
N TYR A 433 2.55 -8.56 -13.59
CA TYR A 433 1.28 -7.82 -13.49
C TYR A 433 1.18 -6.98 -12.22
N TYR A 434 1.76 -7.44 -11.11
CA TYR A 434 1.81 -6.73 -9.83
C TYR A 434 3.22 -6.25 -9.48
N GLY A 435 4.21 -7.13 -9.65
CA GLY A 435 5.62 -6.76 -9.67
C GLY A 435 6.05 -6.24 -11.04
N SER A 436 7.35 -6.15 -11.23
CA SER A 436 8.03 -5.95 -12.50
C SER A 436 9.47 -6.41 -12.34
N ILE A 437 10.02 -7.11 -13.33
CA ILE A 437 11.44 -7.50 -13.31
C ILE A 437 12.33 -6.30 -13.01
N ASN A 438 12.05 -5.17 -13.66
CA ASN A 438 12.86 -3.96 -13.51
C ASN A 438 12.96 -3.48 -12.06
N HIS A 439 11.81 -3.31 -11.36
CA HIS A 439 11.88 -2.80 -9.99
C HIS A 439 12.24 -3.90 -8.97
N ASN A 440 11.93 -5.18 -9.24
CA ASN A 440 12.34 -6.28 -8.38
C ASN A 440 13.87 -6.46 -8.37
N VAL A 441 14.52 -6.31 -9.54
CA VAL A 441 15.98 -6.29 -9.66
C VAL A 441 16.59 -5.15 -8.86
N LYS A 442 16.03 -3.92 -9.00
CA LYS A 442 16.49 -2.76 -8.21
C LYS A 442 16.32 -3.00 -6.71
N ALA A 443 15.19 -3.59 -6.30
CA ALA A 443 14.93 -3.94 -4.91
C ALA A 443 15.94 -4.99 -4.39
N THR A 444 16.21 -6.02 -5.16
CA THR A 444 17.21 -7.05 -4.82
C THR A 444 18.61 -6.43 -4.69
N TYR A 445 19.00 -5.53 -5.59
CA TYR A 445 20.26 -4.79 -5.47
C TYR A 445 20.33 -4.01 -4.16
N VAL A 446 19.26 -3.26 -3.84
CA VAL A 446 19.18 -2.46 -2.60
C VAL A 446 19.20 -3.33 -1.34
N LEU A 447 18.58 -4.53 -1.37
CA LEU A 447 18.62 -5.49 -0.27
C LEU A 447 20.08 -5.84 0.16
N TYR A 448 20.97 -6.01 -0.82
CA TYR A 448 22.35 -6.43 -0.56
C TYR A 448 23.35 -5.27 -0.49
N LEU A 449 23.19 -4.22 -1.30
CA LEU A 449 24.19 -3.17 -1.50
C LEU A 449 23.69 -1.77 -1.06
N GLY A 450 22.41 -1.62 -0.73
CA GLY A 450 21.83 -0.33 -0.41
C GLY A 450 21.59 0.56 -1.64
N TRP A 451 21.22 1.82 -1.39
CA TRP A 451 20.85 2.77 -2.44
C TRP A 451 22.03 3.34 -3.23
N PHE A 452 23.22 3.33 -2.64
CA PHE A 452 24.40 3.95 -3.25
C PHE A 452 25.03 3.05 -4.32
N ILE A 453 25.14 3.56 -5.53
CA ILE A 453 25.64 2.79 -6.71
C ILE A 453 27.16 2.78 -6.85
N GLY A 454 27.91 3.32 -5.88
CA GLY A 454 29.37 3.36 -5.89
C GLY A 454 30.00 4.54 -6.63
N ASN A 455 29.25 5.27 -7.46
CA ASN A 455 29.76 6.45 -8.17
C ASN A 455 29.79 7.68 -7.25
N PRO A 456 30.99 8.26 -6.94
CA PRO A 456 31.09 9.42 -6.03
C PRO A 456 30.27 10.63 -6.45
N ALA A 457 30.02 10.82 -7.75
CA ALA A 457 29.21 11.93 -8.25
C ALA A 457 27.75 11.87 -7.84
N THR A 458 27.25 10.68 -7.47
CA THR A 458 25.85 10.45 -7.03
C THR A 458 25.71 10.35 -5.51
N LEU A 459 26.82 10.50 -4.74
CA LEU A 459 26.81 10.36 -3.28
C LEU A 459 26.05 11.51 -2.59
N HIS A 460 26.25 12.74 -3.09
CA HIS A 460 25.65 13.95 -2.50
C HIS A 460 25.10 14.85 -3.61
N THR A 461 24.00 14.46 -4.21
CA THR A 461 23.31 15.22 -5.24
C THR A 461 22.55 16.41 -4.64
N LEU A 462 22.31 17.43 -5.45
CA LEU A 462 21.46 18.57 -5.03
C LEU A 462 20.02 18.12 -4.79
N PRO A 463 19.28 18.83 -3.91
CA PRO A 463 17.82 18.66 -3.77
C PRO A 463 17.10 18.81 -5.13
N PRO A 464 15.95 18.15 -5.33
CA PRO A 464 15.28 18.08 -6.65
C PRO A 464 15.04 19.44 -7.28
N VAL A 465 14.53 20.43 -6.55
CA VAL A 465 14.23 21.79 -7.07
C VAL A 465 15.52 22.52 -7.48
N ASP A 466 16.56 22.43 -6.64
CA ASP A 466 17.84 23.08 -6.92
C ASP A 466 18.57 22.46 -8.12
N ALA A 467 18.50 21.14 -8.25
CA ALA A 467 19.01 20.42 -9.41
C ALA A 467 18.23 20.79 -10.67
N ALA A 468 16.88 20.79 -10.59
CA ALA A 468 16.00 21.08 -11.69
C ALA A 468 16.26 22.46 -12.31
N LYS A 469 16.37 23.50 -11.50
CA LYS A 469 16.67 24.86 -11.95
C LYS A 469 17.97 24.93 -12.76
N ARG A 470 19.01 24.21 -12.34
CA ARG A 470 20.30 24.16 -13.01
C ARG A 470 20.26 23.37 -14.31
N TYR A 471 19.55 22.23 -14.30
CA TYR A 471 19.35 21.44 -15.53
C TYR A 471 18.61 22.26 -16.60
N VAL A 472 17.54 22.96 -16.22
CA VAL A 472 16.76 23.81 -17.14
C VAL A 472 17.63 24.96 -17.70
N ASP A 473 18.44 25.61 -16.86
CA ASP A 473 19.38 26.66 -17.29
C ASP A 473 20.39 26.11 -18.30
N MET A 474 21.04 24.99 -17.98
CA MET A 474 22.00 24.32 -18.88
C MET A 474 21.40 23.84 -20.21
N MET A 475 20.10 23.53 -20.22
CA MET A 475 19.35 23.13 -21.43
C MET A 475 18.87 24.32 -22.27
N GLY A 476 19.20 25.55 -21.87
CA GLY A 476 18.83 26.78 -22.59
C GLY A 476 17.46 27.34 -22.22
N GLY A 477 16.93 26.98 -21.05
CA GLY A 477 15.65 27.42 -20.51
C GLY A 477 14.49 26.48 -20.83
N THR A 478 13.35 26.73 -20.18
CA THR A 478 12.17 25.85 -20.27
C THR A 478 11.65 25.70 -21.70
N ASP A 479 11.59 26.77 -22.50
CA ASP A 479 11.05 26.70 -23.87
C ASP A 479 11.93 25.84 -24.78
N ALA A 480 13.26 25.97 -24.64
CA ALA A 480 14.21 25.16 -25.41
C ALA A 480 14.11 23.68 -25.02
N LEU A 481 14.01 23.39 -23.70
CA LEU A 481 13.80 22.04 -23.18
C LEU A 481 12.51 21.43 -23.74
N LEU A 482 11.37 22.11 -23.62
CA LEU A 482 10.06 21.59 -24.06
C LEU A 482 10.03 21.37 -25.58
N LYS A 483 10.60 22.29 -26.36
CA LYS A 483 10.74 22.10 -27.78
C LYS A 483 11.53 20.84 -28.12
N LYS A 484 12.63 20.60 -27.43
CA LYS A 484 13.47 19.43 -27.68
C LYS A 484 12.80 18.14 -27.17
N ALA A 485 12.14 18.19 -25.99
CA ALA A 485 11.36 17.09 -25.46
C ALA A 485 10.26 16.64 -26.43
N LYS A 486 9.58 17.59 -27.10
CA LYS A 486 8.57 17.27 -28.12
C LYS A 486 9.14 16.44 -29.28
N GLU A 487 10.37 16.73 -29.72
CA GLU A 487 11.02 15.94 -30.77
C GLU A 487 11.30 14.48 -30.35
N TYR A 488 11.60 14.25 -29.06
CA TYR A 488 11.77 12.91 -28.50
C TYR A 488 10.42 12.23 -28.28
N TYR A 489 9.41 12.97 -27.82
CA TYR A 489 8.05 12.46 -27.68
C TYR A 489 7.52 11.92 -29.02
N ASP A 490 7.71 12.67 -30.12
CA ASP A 490 7.28 12.27 -31.46
C ASP A 490 8.01 11.03 -31.98
N LYS A 491 9.17 10.69 -31.42
CA LYS A 491 9.90 9.45 -31.69
C LYS A 491 9.50 8.27 -30.77
N GLY A 492 8.62 8.51 -29.78
CA GLY A 492 8.22 7.50 -28.82
C GLY A 492 9.18 7.30 -27.64
N GLU A 493 10.14 8.22 -27.43
CA GLU A 493 11.13 8.13 -26.34
C GLU A 493 10.56 8.69 -25.02
N TYR A 494 9.41 8.18 -24.58
CA TYR A 494 8.63 8.74 -23.47
C TYR A 494 9.35 8.67 -22.10
N ARG A 495 10.18 7.67 -21.87
CA ARG A 495 11.00 7.57 -20.64
C ARG A 495 11.93 8.78 -20.52
N TRP A 496 12.62 9.09 -21.62
CA TRP A 496 13.51 10.25 -21.68
C TRP A 496 12.75 11.57 -21.53
N VAL A 497 11.61 11.70 -22.20
CA VAL A 497 10.73 12.88 -22.07
C VAL A 497 10.28 13.07 -20.63
N ALA A 498 9.79 12.02 -19.97
CA ALA A 498 9.36 12.08 -18.58
C ALA A 498 10.51 12.51 -17.64
N GLU A 499 11.73 12.02 -17.86
CA GLU A 499 12.91 12.36 -17.08
C GLU A 499 13.31 13.82 -17.24
N VAL A 500 13.44 14.32 -18.47
CA VAL A 500 13.91 15.70 -18.71
C VAL A 500 12.86 16.74 -18.40
N VAL A 501 11.57 16.48 -18.72
CA VAL A 501 10.48 17.43 -18.47
C VAL A 501 10.17 17.54 -16.98
N ASN A 502 10.45 16.50 -16.19
CA ASN A 502 10.36 16.59 -14.74
C ASN A 502 11.21 17.73 -14.16
N HIS A 503 12.37 18.02 -14.75
CA HIS A 503 13.17 19.17 -14.35
C HIS A 503 12.46 20.51 -14.66
N ALA A 504 11.74 20.63 -15.77
CA ALA A 504 10.97 21.84 -16.06
C ALA A 504 9.82 22.04 -15.06
N VAL A 505 9.12 20.96 -14.69
CA VAL A 505 8.03 20.99 -13.70
C VAL A 505 8.55 21.35 -12.30
N PHE A 506 9.68 20.80 -11.90
CA PHE A 506 10.26 21.09 -10.58
C PHE A 506 10.96 22.45 -10.49
N ALA A 507 11.48 22.97 -11.62
CA ALA A 507 12.05 24.32 -11.68
C ALA A 507 10.96 25.40 -11.60
N ASP A 508 9.82 25.17 -12.24
CA ASP A 508 8.64 26.06 -12.23
C ASP A 508 7.33 25.25 -12.20
N PRO A 509 6.82 24.94 -11.00
CA PRO A 509 5.58 24.17 -10.85
C PRO A 509 4.31 24.93 -11.31
N SER A 510 4.41 26.18 -11.68
CA SER A 510 3.30 26.94 -12.26
C SER A 510 3.20 26.78 -13.80
N ASN A 511 4.23 26.22 -14.45
CA ASN A 511 4.29 26.06 -15.90
C ASN A 511 3.38 24.91 -16.37
N GLN A 512 2.18 25.26 -16.84
CA GLN A 512 1.20 24.27 -17.30
C GLN A 512 1.64 23.53 -18.57
N ALA A 513 2.42 24.17 -19.46
CA ALA A 513 2.93 23.51 -20.66
C ALA A 513 3.91 22.37 -20.31
N ALA A 514 4.79 22.59 -19.31
CA ALA A 514 5.67 21.54 -18.80
C ALA A 514 4.87 20.40 -18.17
N LYS A 515 3.89 20.71 -17.31
CA LYS A 515 3.01 19.70 -16.70
C LYS A 515 2.26 18.88 -17.75
N ASN A 516 1.70 19.52 -18.76
CA ASN A 516 0.96 18.82 -19.82
C ASN A 516 1.89 17.90 -20.63
N MET A 517 3.08 18.36 -21.01
CA MET A 517 4.06 17.54 -21.73
C MET A 517 4.51 16.33 -20.91
N GLN A 518 4.73 16.50 -19.61
CA GLN A 518 5.06 15.39 -18.72
C GLN A 518 3.89 14.42 -18.58
N ALA A 519 2.67 14.93 -18.41
CA ALA A 519 1.46 14.12 -18.33
C ALA A 519 1.27 13.28 -19.61
N ASP A 520 1.44 13.89 -20.79
CA ASP A 520 1.36 13.19 -22.07
C ASP A 520 2.37 12.02 -22.15
N ALA A 521 3.61 12.22 -21.71
CA ALA A 521 4.63 11.17 -21.69
C ALA A 521 4.29 10.05 -20.68
N LEU A 522 3.82 10.42 -19.47
CA LEU A 522 3.42 9.46 -18.45
C LEU A 522 2.22 8.62 -18.90
N GLU A 523 1.26 9.20 -19.64
CA GLU A 523 0.15 8.41 -20.21
C GLU A 523 0.64 7.34 -21.18
N GLN A 524 1.54 7.67 -22.11
CA GLN A 524 2.08 6.69 -23.05
C GLN A 524 2.84 5.57 -22.32
N LEU A 525 3.61 5.91 -21.27
CA LEU A 525 4.26 4.91 -20.40
C LEU A 525 3.23 4.03 -19.67
N GLY A 526 2.16 4.62 -19.17
CA GLY A 526 1.06 3.90 -18.54
C GLY A 526 0.35 2.94 -19.48
N TYR A 527 0.17 3.33 -20.74
CA TYR A 527 -0.46 2.49 -21.77
C TYR A 527 0.40 1.31 -22.20
N GLN A 528 1.73 1.42 -22.09
CA GLN A 528 2.68 0.35 -22.38
C GLN A 528 2.96 -0.55 -21.18
N ALA A 529 2.63 -0.13 -19.96
CA ALA A 529 2.99 -0.83 -18.74
C ALA A 529 2.23 -2.16 -18.61
N GLU A 530 2.95 -3.28 -18.49
CA GLU A 530 2.40 -4.59 -18.17
C GLU A 530 2.02 -4.70 -16.68
N SER A 531 2.75 -4.01 -15.79
CA SER A 531 2.43 -3.93 -14.38
C SER A 531 1.26 -2.98 -14.11
N GLY A 532 0.20 -3.47 -13.46
CA GLY A 532 -0.93 -2.65 -13.03
C GLY A 532 -0.49 -1.49 -12.13
N PRO A 533 0.34 -1.72 -11.09
CA PRO A 533 0.91 -0.64 -10.29
C PRO A 533 1.70 0.40 -11.08
N TRP A 534 2.54 0.00 -12.05
CA TRP A 534 3.26 0.96 -12.89
C TRP A 534 2.31 1.80 -13.71
N ARG A 535 1.32 1.17 -14.38
CA ARG A 535 0.27 1.87 -15.11
C ARG A 535 -0.44 2.88 -14.21
N ASN A 536 -0.84 2.46 -13.03
CA ASN A 536 -1.59 3.29 -12.09
C ASN A 536 -0.75 4.47 -11.59
N PHE A 537 0.55 4.27 -11.29
CA PHE A 537 1.47 5.37 -10.95
C PHE A 537 1.61 6.38 -12.07
N TYR A 538 1.86 5.94 -13.29
CA TYR A 538 2.00 6.82 -14.44
C TYR A 538 0.72 7.63 -14.71
N LEU A 539 -0.43 6.96 -14.76
CA LEU A 539 -1.70 7.63 -15.08
C LEU A 539 -2.19 8.54 -13.95
N THR A 540 -1.99 8.16 -12.68
CA THR A 540 -2.32 9.04 -11.55
C THR A 540 -1.41 10.26 -11.55
N GLY A 541 -0.11 10.08 -11.83
CA GLY A 541 0.83 11.19 -12.00
C GLY A 541 0.43 12.14 -13.11
N ALA A 542 0.03 11.62 -14.28
CA ALA A 542 -0.47 12.41 -15.38
C ALA A 542 -1.72 13.22 -14.99
N LYS A 543 -2.66 12.58 -14.29
CA LYS A 543 -3.88 13.24 -13.79
C LYS A 543 -3.55 14.37 -12.81
N GLU A 544 -2.69 14.14 -11.83
CA GLU A 544 -2.33 15.18 -10.86
C GLU A 544 -1.51 16.34 -11.47
N LEU A 545 -0.73 16.10 -12.52
CA LEU A 545 -0.07 17.17 -13.27
C LEU A 545 -1.07 18.11 -13.97
N ARG A 546 -2.19 17.58 -14.48
CA ARG A 546 -3.22 18.37 -15.16
C ARG A 546 -4.20 19.04 -14.20
N GLU A 547 -4.67 18.29 -13.21
CA GLU A 547 -5.80 18.68 -12.37
C GLU A 547 -5.38 19.12 -10.95
N GLY A 548 -4.13 18.83 -10.55
CA GLY A 548 -3.70 18.95 -9.14
C GLY A 548 -4.15 17.75 -8.31
N VAL A 549 -3.81 17.78 -7.01
CA VAL A 549 -4.15 16.71 -6.08
C VAL A 549 -5.67 16.65 -5.86
N ASN A 550 -6.28 15.53 -6.22
CA ASN A 550 -7.70 15.28 -6.02
C ASN A 550 -7.94 14.47 -4.74
N LYS A 551 -8.65 15.06 -3.78
CA LYS A 551 -8.91 14.48 -2.44
C LYS A 551 -10.14 13.57 -2.51
N LEU A 552 -9.94 12.28 -2.80
CA LEU A 552 -10.98 11.26 -2.82
C LEU A 552 -10.87 10.35 -1.58
N PRO A 553 -11.97 9.68 -1.16
CA PRO A 553 -11.90 8.66 -0.12
C PRO A 553 -10.92 7.55 -0.50
N VAL A 554 -10.04 7.20 0.43
CA VAL A 554 -9.10 6.08 0.35
C VAL A 554 -9.26 5.21 1.60
N PRO A 555 -8.86 3.92 1.58
CA PRO A 555 -8.88 3.09 2.78
C PRO A 555 -8.06 3.72 3.90
N ASP A 556 -8.62 3.79 5.11
CA ASP A 556 -7.89 4.18 6.33
C ASP A 556 -7.38 2.91 7.02
N THR A 557 -6.11 2.59 6.80
CA THR A 557 -5.46 1.41 7.38
C THR A 557 -5.01 1.63 8.82
N ALA A 558 -4.93 2.89 9.29
CA ALA A 558 -4.73 3.24 10.68
C ALA A 558 -6.06 3.27 11.45
N SER A 559 -6.86 2.23 11.29
CA SER A 559 -8.21 2.10 11.86
C SER A 559 -8.21 2.14 13.39
N PRO A 560 -9.37 2.38 14.03
CA PRO A 560 -9.50 2.33 15.49
C PRO A 560 -9.00 1.01 16.11
N ASP A 561 -9.20 -0.12 15.43
CA ASP A 561 -8.72 -1.40 15.91
C ASP A 561 -7.18 -1.52 15.78
N THR A 562 -6.59 -1.03 14.69
CA THR A 562 -5.14 -0.97 14.50
C THR A 562 -4.48 -0.09 15.58
N VAL A 563 -5.08 1.06 15.87
CA VAL A 563 -4.61 1.97 16.94
C VAL A 563 -4.67 1.30 18.31
N LYS A 564 -5.78 0.63 18.66
CA LYS A 564 -5.91 -0.09 19.93
C LYS A 564 -4.98 -1.30 20.04
N ALA A 565 -4.65 -1.91 18.92
CA ALA A 565 -3.74 -3.06 18.87
C ALA A 565 -2.25 -2.69 18.96
N MET A 566 -1.92 -1.40 18.88
CA MET A 566 -0.56 -0.89 19.03
C MET A 566 -0.02 -1.16 20.43
N SER A 567 1.16 -1.76 20.55
CA SER A 567 1.83 -1.88 21.85
C SER A 567 2.20 -0.49 22.41
N LEU A 568 2.36 -0.36 23.72
CA LEU A 568 2.81 0.91 24.33
C LEU A 568 4.23 1.29 23.83
N GLU A 569 5.10 0.33 23.63
CA GLU A 569 6.42 0.55 23.05
C GLU A 569 6.31 1.17 21.65
N LEU A 570 5.53 0.58 20.76
CA LEU A 570 5.29 1.12 19.42
C LEU A 570 4.58 2.49 19.45
N PHE A 571 3.70 2.71 20.44
CA PHE A 571 3.06 4.02 20.64
C PHE A 571 4.09 5.11 20.96
N PHE A 572 5.04 4.83 21.85
CA PHE A 572 6.08 5.82 22.17
C PHE A 572 7.07 6.02 21.01
N ASP A 573 7.40 4.96 20.25
CA ASP A 573 8.16 5.08 19.00
C ASP A 573 7.41 5.97 17.99
N TYR A 574 6.10 5.81 17.88
CA TYR A 574 5.27 6.64 17.01
C TYR A 574 5.24 8.10 17.46
N LEU A 575 5.16 8.38 18.76
CA LEU A 575 5.30 9.75 19.29
C LEU A 575 6.68 10.32 18.98
N ALA A 576 7.74 9.55 19.20
CA ALA A 576 9.11 9.96 18.92
C ALA A 576 9.32 10.32 17.44
N MET A 577 8.74 9.53 16.52
CA MET A 577 8.79 9.80 15.09
C MET A 577 8.05 11.11 14.71
N ARG A 578 7.03 11.49 15.47
CA ARG A 578 6.27 12.72 15.24
C ARG A 578 6.90 13.98 15.84
N LEU A 579 7.95 13.85 16.66
CA LEU A 579 8.59 14.99 17.29
C LEU A 579 9.26 15.90 16.27
N ASP A 580 8.85 17.16 16.22
CA ASP A 580 9.52 18.22 15.48
C ASP A 580 10.79 18.64 16.22
N SER A 581 11.93 18.18 15.74
CA SER A 581 13.24 18.43 16.38
C SER A 581 13.63 19.92 16.42
N GLU A 582 13.14 20.74 15.47
CA GLU A 582 13.41 22.18 15.45
C GLU A 582 12.65 22.89 16.58
N LYS A 583 11.38 22.51 16.83
CA LYS A 583 10.59 23.04 17.95
C LYS A 583 11.13 22.56 19.30
N ALA A 584 11.65 21.33 19.34
CA ALA A 584 12.19 20.71 20.55
C ALA A 584 13.66 21.09 20.84
N ASP A 585 14.33 21.84 19.96
CA ASP A 585 15.75 22.21 20.14
C ASP A 585 16.00 23.00 21.43
N GLY A 586 17.04 22.57 22.16
CA GLY A 586 17.41 23.15 23.45
C GLY A 586 16.40 22.92 24.59
N LYS A 587 15.36 22.10 24.38
CA LYS A 587 14.39 21.72 25.40
C LYS A 587 14.76 20.40 26.04
N LYS A 588 14.39 20.26 27.34
CA LYS A 588 14.52 19.01 28.09
C LYS A 588 13.22 18.79 28.87
N ILE A 589 12.62 17.61 28.62
CA ILE A 589 11.40 17.16 29.32
C ILE A 589 11.60 15.71 29.71
N VAL A 590 11.35 15.41 30.99
CA VAL A 590 11.39 14.06 31.54
C VAL A 590 10.04 13.77 32.18
N LEU A 591 9.38 12.69 31.72
CA LEU A 591 8.06 12.29 32.19
C LEU A 591 8.05 10.82 32.60
N ASN A 592 7.46 10.49 33.73
CA ASN A 592 7.10 9.12 34.08
C ASN A 592 5.67 8.84 33.61
N PHE A 593 5.43 7.69 33.00
CA PHE A 593 4.10 7.18 32.67
C PHE A 593 3.81 5.89 33.45
N ASP A 594 2.62 5.81 34.03
CA ASP A 594 2.11 4.62 34.71
C ASP A 594 0.77 4.18 34.09
N PHE A 595 0.79 3.09 33.35
CA PHE A 595 -0.42 2.48 32.75
C PHE A 595 -1.04 1.50 33.73
N THR A 596 -2.01 1.97 34.50
CA THR A 596 -2.53 1.30 35.70
C THR A 596 -3.23 -0.03 35.41
N ASP A 597 -3.88 -0.17 34.27
CA ASP A 597 -4.58 -1.40 33.82
C ASP A 597 -3.64 -2.42 33.21
N GLN A 598 -2.52 -1.98 32.59
CA GLN A 598 -1.48 -2.83 32.03
C GLN A 598 -0.39 -3.20 33.05
N LYS A 599 -0.26 -2.43 34.14
CA LYS A 599 0.83 -2.51 35.11
C LYS A 599 2.21 -2.29 34.48
N GLU A 600 2.26 -1.43 33.48
CA GLU A 600 3.48 -1.05 32.77
C GLU A 600 3.83 0.40 33.09
N LYS A 601 5.12 0.66 33.28
CA LYS A 601 5.67 1.98 33.52
C LYS A 601 6.69 2.31 32.45
N TYR A 602 6.71 3.57 32.03
CA TYR A 602 7.66 4.06 31.05
C TYR A 602 8.27 5.38 31.53
N LEU A 603 9.57 5.51 31.40
CA LEU A 603 10.28 6.77 31.49
C LEU A 603 10.39 7.35 30.08
N LEU A 604 9.91 8.57 29.88
CA LEU A 604 10.09 9.34 28.64
C LEU A 604 11.12 10.44 28.87
N GLU A 605 12.10 10.52 27.99
CA GLU A 605 13.17 11.52 28.02
C GLU A 605 13.26 12.23 26.68
N MET A 606 12.90 13.51 26.65
CA MET A 606 13.08 14.38 25.48
C MET A 606 14.23 15.32 25.74
N GLU A 607 15.30 15.16 25.00
CA GLU A 607 16.44 16.08 24.94
C GLU A 607 17.17 15.94 23.61
N ASN A 608 18.01 16.91 23.26
CA ASN A 608 18.74 16.91 21.98
C ASN A 608 17.83 16.79 20.73
N GLY A 609 16.58 17.22 20.82
CA GLY A 609 15.60 17.14 19.73
C GLY A 609 15.07 15.72 19.45
N VAL A 610 15.24 14.75 20.37
CA VAL A 610 14.72 13.38 20.25
C VAL A 610 13.94 12.98 21.51
N LEU A 611 13.01 12.06 21.35
CA LEU A 611 12.24 11.46 22.42
C LEU A 611 12.64 9.99 22.57
N ASN A 612 13.12 9.62 23.75
CA ASN A 612 13.42 8.23 24.10
C ASN A 612 12.41 7.73 25.12
N HIS A 613 12.22 6.43 25.19
CA HIS A 613 11.41 5.79 26.23
C HIS A 613 12.10 4.53 26.79
N THR A 614 11.84 4.23 28.05
CA THR A 614 12.41 3.05 28.71
C THR A 614 11.34 2.35 29.56
N LEU A 615 10.99 1.11 29.18
CA LEU A 615 10.05 0.27 29.90
C LEU A 615 10.62 -0.10 31.29
N GLY A 616 9.78 0.05 32.31
CA GLY A 616 10.10 -0.32 33.69
C GLY A 616 11.00 0.68 34.43
N ALA A 617 11.40 1.79 33.80
CA ALA A 617 12.19 2.84 34.44
C ALA A 617 11.31 3.99 34.97
N GLU A 618 11.80 4.65 36.01
CA GLU A 618 11.22 5.89 36.58
C GLU A 618 12.37 6.82 37.02
N ASP A 619 12.22 8.11 36.79
CA ASP A 619 13.12 9.14 37.32
C ASP A 619 12.40 9.91 38.43
N LYS A 620 13.02 10.02 39.62
CA LYS A 620 12.47 10.74 40.77
C LYS A 620 12.48 12.25 40.58
N GLU A 621 13.35 12.75 39.71
CA GLU A 621 13.50 14.17 39.36
C GLU A 621 12.75 14.49 38.06
N ALA A 622 11.88 13.59 37.55
CA ALA A 622 11.06 13.85 36.39
C ALA A 622 10.21 15.10 36.55
N ASN A 623 10.01 15.86 35.48
CA ASN A 623 9.19 17.06 35.49
C ASN A 623 7.75 16.77 35.92
N ALA A 624 7.20 15.66 35.47
CA ALA A 624 5.88 15.19 35.87
C ALA A 624 5.77 13.64 35.81
N SER A 625 4.80 13.12 36.57
CA SER A 625 4.37 11.72 36.47
C SER A 625 2.91 11.69 36.05
N VAL A 626 2.62 10.94 34.99
CA VAL A 626 1.32 10.79 34.34
C VAL A 626 0.81 9.36 34.60
N SER A 627 -0.37 9.24 35.21
CA SER A 627 -1.00 7.95 35.47
C SER A 627 -2.35 7.89 34.76
N LEU A 628 -2.56 6.88 33.95
CA LEU A 628 -3.79 6.66 33.16
C LEU A 628 -4.00 5.17 32.87
N ALA A 629 -5.21 4.83 32.43
CA ALA A 629 -5.47 3.51 31.85
C ALA A 629 -5.12 3.50 30.34
N ARG A 630 -4.73 2.35 29.79
CA ARG A 630 -4.55 2.18 28.35
C ARG A 630 -5.81 2.54 27.56
N THR A 631 -6.99 2.18 28.06
CA THR A 631 -8.26 2.55 27.45
C THR A 631 -8.51 4.05 27.35
N THR A 632 -7.97 4.86 28.30
CA THR A 632 -8.01 6.31 28.23
C THR A 632 -7.07 6.84 27.16
N LEU A 633 -5.87 6.24 27.02
CA LEU A 633 -4.96 6.58 25.93
C LEU A 633 -5.60 6.30 24.57
N ASP A 634 -6.24 5.12 24.39
CA ASP A 634 -6.92 4.75 23.17
C ASP A 634 -8.03 5.76 22.79
N ALA A 635 -8.83 6.18 23.77
CA ALA A 635 -9.88 7.17 23.58
C ALA A 635 -9.33 8.55 23.15
N LEU A 636 -8.18 8.96 23.70
CA LEU A 636 -7.47 10.19 23.29
C LEU A 636 -6.96 10.08 21.85
N MET A 637 -6.29 8.98 21.50
CA MET A 637 -5.76 8.76 20.16
C MET A 637 -6.86 8.76 19.10
N LEU A 638 -8.02 8.19 19.43
CA LEU A 638 -9.20 8.14 18.57
C LEU A 638 -10.05 9.42 18.63
N LYS A 639 -9.61 10.44 19.36
CA LYS A 639 -10.32 11.73 19.54
C LYS A 639 -11.75 11.55 20.07
N GLN A 640 -11.99 10.50 20.85
CA GLN A 640 -13.27 10.25 21.52
C GLN A 640 -13.40 11.06 22.81
N VAL A 641 -12.30 11.48 23.38
CA VAL A 641 -12.17 12.35 24.55
C VAL A 641 -11.03 13.33 24.32
N THR A 642 -11.15 14.54 24.86
CA THR A 642 -10.02 15.51 24.87
C THR A 642 -9.13 15.28 26.07
N LEU A 643 -7.90 15.80 26.04
CA LEU A 643 -7.00 15.73 27.19
C LEU A 643 -7.58 16.47 28.38
N GLU A 644 -8.21 17.64 28.13
CA GLU A 644 -8.87 18.45 29.13
C GLU A 644 -10.01 17.68 29.82
N ASP A 645 -10.90 17.05 29.04
CA ASP A 645 -12.01 16.25 29.57
C ASP A 645 -11.52 15.07 30.42
N ALA A 646 -10.45 14.40 29.98
CA ALA A 646 -9.88 13.26 30.70
C ALA A 646 -9.20 13.68 32.02
N LEU A 647 -8.59 14.85 32.06
CA LEU A 647 -8.04 15.46 33.28
C LEU A 647 -9.15 15.87 34.25
N GLU A 648 -10.20 16.54 33.76
CA GLU A 648 -11.34 16.97 34.60
C GLU A 648 -12.09 15.81 35.22
N LYS A 649 -12.24 14.70 34.48
CA LYS A 649 -12.86 13.46 34.98
C LYS A 649 -11.97 12.63 35.90
N GLY A 650 -10.67 12.93 35.95
CA GLY A 650 -9.68 12.17 36.73
C GLY A 650 -9.27 10.84 36.10
N ASP A 651 -9.57 10.64 34.82
CA ASP A 651 -9.12 9.50 34.00
C ASP A 651 -7.62 9.56 33.73
N ILE A 652 -7.06 10.81 33.78
CA ILE A 652 -5.62 11.08 33.77
C ILE A 652 -5.26 11.80 35.05
N LYS A 653 -4.25 11.35 35.74
CA LYS A 653 -3.69 12.03 36.93
C LYS A 653 -2.27 12.45 36.65
N ILE A 654 -1.97 13.72 36.87
CA ILE A 654 -0.63 14.28 36.72
C ILE A 654 -0.16 14.78 38.08
N THR A 655 1.05 14.39 38.45
CA THR A 655 1.76 14.94 39.63
C THR A 655 3.04 15.62 39.14
N GLY A 656 3.38 16.79 39.68
CA GLY A 656 4.48 17.60 39.19
C GLY A 656 4.01 18.71 38.22
N ASP A 657 4.83 19.06 37.25
CA ASP A 657 4.58 20.13 36.29
C ASP A 657 3.73 19.62 35.08
N GLN A 658 2.41 19.86 35.19
CA GLN A 658 1.45 19.44 34.12
C GLN A 658 1.74 20.16 32.79
N GLU A 659 2.30 21.37 32.79
CA GLU A 659 2.58 22.12 31.55
C GLU A 659 3.61 21.37 30.68
N LYS A 660 4.48 20.53 31.25
CA LYS A 660 5.48 19.75 30.51
C LYS A 660 4.90 18.68 29.63
N LEU A 661 3.79 18.05 29.99
CA LEU A 661 3.07 17.17 29.09
C LEU A 661 2.48 17.93 27.91
N THR A 662 1.81 19.05 28.17
CA THR A 662 1.23 19.87 27.09
C THR A 662 2.33 20.46 26.20
N GLU A 663 3.46 20.87 26.78
CA GLU A 663 4.64 21.35 26.06
C GLU A 663 5.17 20.27 25.11
N LEU A 664 5.37 19.02 25.57
CA LEU A 664 5.79 17.91 24.75
C LEU A 664 4.81 17.66 23.58
N LEU A 665 3.51 17.60 23.87
CA LEU A 665 2.49 17.36 22.85
C LEU A 665 2.44 18.48 21.79
N SER A 666 2.79 19.72 22.16
CA SER A 666 2.84 20.86 21.22
C SER A 666 3.98 20.77 20.20
N TYR A 667 4.99 19.95 20.46
CA TYR A 667 6.11 19.71 19.56
C TYR A 667 5.85 18.59 18.54
N LEU A 668 4.70 17.88 18.63
CA LEU A 668 4.37 16.78 17.72
C LEU A 668 3.76 17.31 16.42
N ASP A 669 4.29 16.87 15.29
CA ASP A 669 3.75 17.18 13.98
C ASP A 669 2.48 16.39 13.65
N ASN A 670 1.64 17.00 12.80
CA ASN A 670 0.54 16.36 12.11
C ASN A 670 0.88 16.27 10.62
N PHE A 671 0.75 15.11 10.04
CA PHE A 671 1.10 14.89 8.65
C PHE A 671 -0.09 15.15 7.73
N ASP A 672 0.13 15.94 6.65
CA ASP A 672 -0.86 16.10 5.59
C ASP A 672 -0.81 14.85 4.69
N PHE A 673 -1.95 14.16 4.57
CA PHE A 673 -2.07 13.01 3.69
C PHE A 673 -1.91 13.37 2.20
N TRP A 674 -2.41 14.54 1.79
CA TRP A 674 -2.49 14.94 0.40
C TRP A 674 -1.28 15.72 -0.10
N PHE A 675 -0.09 15.33 0.33
CA PHE A 675 1.16 15.94 -0.16
C PHE A 675 1.38 15.65 -1.65
N ASN A 676 2.09 16.57 -2.32
CA ASN A 676 2.44 16.45 -3.73
C ASN A 676 3.43 15.30 -3.97
N ILE A 677 3.28 14.61 -5.11
CA ILE A 677 4.20 13.55 -5.55
C ILE A 677 4.91 13.95 -6.85
N VAL A 678 4.18 14.52 -7.80
CA VAL A 678 4.69 14.86 -9.14
C VAL A 678 5.08 16.33 -9.30
N THR A 679 4.93 17.12 -8.26
CA THR A 679 5.40 18.51 -8.16
C THR A 679 6.08 18.74 -6.82
N PRO A 680 6.89 19.79 -6.67
CA PRO A 680 7.50 20.16 -5.40
C PRO A 680 6.50 20.37 -4.28
#